data_e144a2e2c4f4ec9fcbcea7b1986af8c1
#
_entry.id   e144a2e2c4f4ec9fcbcea7b1986af8c1
#
_cell.length_a   1.000
_cell.length_b   1.000
_cell.length_c   1.000
_cell.angle_alpha   90.00
_cell.angle_beta   90.00
_cell.angle_gamma   90.00
#
_symmetry.space_group_name_H-M   'P 1'
#
loop_
_entity.id
_entity.type
_entity.pdbx_description
1 polymer ?
#
loop_
_entity_poly.entity_id
_entity_poly.type
_entity_poly.pdbx_seq_one_letter_code
_entity_poly.pdbx_strand_id
1 'polypeptide(L)'
;MSTHNKAITNTSESPYVKLKSINFGDCKWDKGFWSEKVKAAQDKMLPYMGDVLCGDIGHGLNNFKIAAGEKEGEHKGFYWHDGDFYKFMEAKTYIYGLTKDAAILKELDEYIEIIGRAQEEDGYIHTHIQITDGADRFENRKYHEMYNFGHLFIAGSVHYRLTGQRNFLDIAIKQADLLYTYFMPDTKHYQRFGFNQTQIMGLVELYRTVKDKKYLKLAEKFINRRGTFEIIHDSTTAGYPIGDMVQERTPLRESEEAVGHAVLALYYYAGAADVYAETGEKALIDALDKLWENVTGKKMYVTGAVGQAHYGASTNLDMIEEGFIDAYMMPNMTAYNETCANLCNAMFSSRMMGIKEESRYADIIELVLYNSGLSGIGIEGKDYFYSNPLRMVNNSRNYDSHDDVTESPVRQPYLECFCCPPNLVRTICKSSGWAYNLSENGVAVVLFGGNNLDTTMLDGSSLKLSQDTEYPWKGLVKITIDECKNSAFEIKVRIPKWAVGSTLKVNGEDTGVATIPGTFANIERVWFAGDTITLDMPMEVTRIEGHNRIEEVRNQIAIKRGPIVYCIESPDLPKDTSILGVYIKGDANLEAEHKEDFLGGVTVVNTELLLREDKNDDMYQTVTKPVLKSYKTQLVPYFAWSNRGQAEMTVFMPVIW
;
A
#
# COMPACT_ATOMS: atom_id res chain seq x y z
N MET A 1 18.94 -15.23 20.47
CA MET A 1 18.29 -14.39 19.43
C MET A 1 16.89 -14.93 19.24
N SER A 2 15.90 -14.07 19.12
CA SER A 2 14.51 -14.51 18.84
C SER A 2 14.47 -15.35 17.57
N THR A 3 13.69 -16.42 17.56
CA THR A 3 13.45 -17.25 16.36
C THR A 3 12.64 -16.52 15.28
N HIS A 4 12.08 -15.33 15.62
CA HIS A 4 11.19 -14.53 14.77
C HIS A 4 11.85 -13.24 14.25
N ASN A 5 13.08 -13.29 13.79
CA ASN A 5 13.82 -12.10 13.34
C ASN A 5 13.78 -11.83 11.83
N LYS A 6 13.06 -12.68 11.04
CA LYS A 6 13.01 -12.61 9.57
C LYS A 6 11.73 -11.94 9.03
N ALA A 7 10.94 -11.31 9.87
CA ALA A 7 9.66 -10.70 9.47
C ALA A 7 9.85 -9.53 8.49
N ILE A 8 8.80 -9.22 7.71
CA ILE A 8 8.77 -8.05 6.81
C ILE A 8 8.88 -6.73 7.59
N THR A 9 8.28 -6.67 8.78
CA THR A 9 8.49 -5.66 9.82
C THR A 9 8.84 -6.42 11.08
N ASN A 10 10.06 -6.25 11.59
CA ASN A 10 10.52 -7.10 12.70
C ASN A 10 9.98 -6.62 14.05
N THR A 11 8.81 -7.11 14.43
CA THR A 11 8.16 -6.77 15.72
C THR A 11 8.35 -7.83 16.80
N SER A 12 9.19 -8.85 16.58
CA SER A 12 9.32 -10.00 17.49
C SER A 12 9.66 -9.62 18.95
N GLU A 13 10.47 -8.59 19.13
CA GLU A 13 10.88 -8.09 20.45
C GLU A 13 10.28 -6.72 20.81
N SER A 14 9.37 -6.18 19.96
CA SER A 14 8.71 -4.90 20.20
C SER A 14 7.74 -5.00 21.38
N PRO A 15 7.96 -4.26 22.48
CA PRO A 15 7.23 -4.51 23.74
C PRO A 15 5.76 -4.08 23.69
N TYR A 16 5.40 -3.14 22.80
CA TYR A 16 4.06 -2.57 22.72
C TYR A 16 3.28 -3.05 21.50
N VAL A 17 3.63 -4.23 20.96
CA VAL A 17 2.93 -4.89 19.85
C VAL A 17 2.27 -6.16 20.37
N LYS A 18 0.96 -6.29 20.20
CA LYS A 18 0.16 -7.44 20.62
C LYS A 18 0.19 -8.58 19.61
N LEU A 19 0.03 -8.24 18.31
CA LEU A 19 0.13 -9.20 17.21
C LEU A 19 1.50 -9.06 16.55
N LYS A 20 2.41 -9.98 16.87
CA LYS A 20 3.76 -10.02 16.31
C LYS A 20 3.74 -10.53 14.87
N SER A 21 4.61 -10.00 14.03
CA SER A 21 4.77 -10.50 12.67
C SER A 21 5.39 -11.90 12.66
N ILE A 22 4.90 -12.78 11.78
CA ILE A 22 5.56 -14.07 11.46
C ILE A 22 6.87 -13.80 10.71
N ASN A 23 7.76 -14.80 10.65
CA ASN A 23 8.90 -14.72 9.74
C ASN A 23 8.41 -14.73 8.28
N PHE A 24 9.10 -13.97 7.44
CA PHE A 24 8.85 -14.02 6.02
C PHE A 24 9.33 -15.38 5.45
N GLY A 25 8.46 -16.03 4.71
CA GLY A 25 8.66 -17.38 4.20
C GLY A 25 8.04 -18.47 5.06
N ASP A 26 7.62 -18.20 6.32
CA ASP A 26 6.81 -19.12 7.11
C ASP A 26 5.43 -19.35 6.44
N CYS A 27 4.84 -18.31 5.84
CA CYS A 27 3.65 -18.42 5.02
C CYS A 27 4.00 -18.28 3.53
N LYS A 28 3.45 -19.20 2.71
CA LYS A 28 3.59 -19.18 1.26
C LYS A 28 2.21 -19.33 0.61
N TRP A 29 1.89 -18.41 -0.30
CA TRP A 29 0.77 -18.59 -1.20
C TRP A 29 1.08 -19.73 -2.17
N ASP A 30 0.31 -20.80 -2.15
CA ASP A 30 0.58 -22.00 -2.95
C ASP A 30 -0.39 -22.19 -4.12
N LYS A 31 -1.60 -21.59 -4.02
CA LYS A 31 -2.61 -21.65 -5.08
C LYS A 31 -3.54 -20.44 -5.07
N GLY A 32 -4.24 -20.25 -6.20
CA GLY A 32 -5.24 -19.22 -6.39
C GLY A 32 -4.66 -17.81 -6.51
N PHE A 33 -5.48 -16.81 -6.25
CA PHE A 33 -5.27 -15.41 -6.60
C PHE A 33 -3.88 -14.87 -6.22
N TRP A 34 -3.48 -14.98 -4.95
CA TRP A 34 -2.20 -14.41 -4.50
C TRP A 34 -0.99 -15.19 -5.01
N SER A 35 -1.10 -16.52 -5.13
CA SER A 35 -0.04 -17.35 -5.72
C SER A 35 0.26 -16.92 -7.15
N GLU A 36 -0.78 -16.67 -7.96
CA GLU A 36 -0.66 -16.18 -9.33
C GLU A 36 -0.03 -14.78 -9.38
N LYS A 37 -0.42 -13.86 -8.49
CA LYS A 37 0.15 -12.50 -8.43
C LYS A 37 1.63 -12.52 -8.03
N VAL A 38 2.02 -13.32 -7.03
CA VAL A 38 3.42 -13.46 -6.61
C VAL A 38 4.26 -14.13 -7.72
N LYS A 39 3.70 -15.15 -8.38
CA LYS A 39 4.36 -15.78 -9.53
C LYS A 39 4.54 -14.79 -10.68
N ALA A 40 3.52 -14.00 -11.00
CA ALA A 40 3.64 -12.94 -12.01
C ALA A 40 4.69 -11.88 -11.63
N ALA A 41 4.78 -11.52 -10.34
CA ALA A 41 5.82 -10.62 -9.87
C ALA A 41 7.22 -11.21 -10.07
N GLN A 42 7.42 -12.49 -9.76
CA GLN A 42 8.68 -13.19 -9.97
C GLN A 42 9.05 -13.32 -11.46
N ASP A 43 8.11 -13.81 -12.27
CA ASP A 43 8.40 -14.27 -13.63
C ASP A 43 8.31 -13.17 -14.70
N LYS A 44 7.57 -12.08 -14.42
CA LYS A 44 7.28 -11.00 -15.39
C LYS A 44 7.64 -9.61 -14.86
N MET A 45 7.11 -9.22 -13.67
CA MET A 45 7.21 -7.84 -13.20
C MET A 45 8.64 -7.46 -12.84
N LEU A 46 9.33 -8.27 -12.02
CA LEU A 46 10.70 -8.01 -11.60
C LEU A 46 11.73 -8.08 -12.74
N PRO A 47 11.68 -9.05 -13.68
CA PRO A 47 12.55 -9.04 -14.85
C PRO A 47 12.37 -7.77 -15.68
N TYR A 48 11.12 -7.41 -16.01
CA TYR A 48 10.83 -6.20 -16.79
C TYR A 48 11.29 -4.92 -16.05
N MET A 49 11.01 -4.82 -14.75
CA MET A 49 11.46 -3.68 -13.93
C MET A 49 12.99 -3.60 -13.84
N GLY A 50 13.67 -4.74 -13.80
CA GLY A 50 15.12 -4.82 -13.86
C GLY A 50 15.67 -4.26 -15.18
N ASP A 51 15.08 -4.66 -16.32
CA ASP A 51 15.45 -4.12 -17.63
C ASP A 51 15.28 -2.59 -17.69
N VAL A 52 14.19 -2.07 -17.09
CA VAL A 52 13.95 -0.61 -17.02
C VAL A 52 14.97 0.08 -16.13
N LEU A 53 15.10 -0.34 -14.86
CA LEU A 53 15.90 0.37 -13.84
C LEU A 53 17.42 0.20 -14.03
N CYS A 54 17.86 -0.92 -14.60
CA CYS A 54 19.29 -1.15 -14.90
C CYS A 54 19.69 -0.66 -16.29
N GLY A 55 18.72 -0.38 -17.16
CA GLY A 55 18.92 0.08 -18.54
C GLY A 55 18.97 1.60 -18.69
N ASP A 56 18.84 2.03 -19.96
CA ASP A 56 18.91 3.45 -20.34
C ASP A 56 17.55 4.17 -20.30
N ILE A 57 16.49 3.52 -19.80
CA ILE A 57 15.17 4.13 -19.58
C ILE A 57 15.09 4.69 -18.16
N GLY A 58 15.28 3.85 -17.16
CA GLY A 58 15.13 4.21 -15.75
C GLY A 58 16.40 4.68 -15.04
N HIS A 59 17.56 4.45 -15.64
CA HIS A 59 18.88 4.92 -15.19
C HIS A 59 19.32 4.59 -13.76
N GLY A 60 18.51 3.95 -12.91
CA GLY A 60 18.79 3.75 -11.49
C GLY A 60 20.19 3.16 -11.23
N LEU A 61 20.52 2.00 -11.81
CA LEU A 61 21.84 1.38 -11.67
C LEU A 61 22.95 2.21 -12.34
N ASN A 62 22.64 2.88 -13.47
CA ASN A 62 23.63 3.71 -14.17
C ASN A 62 24.07 4.91 -13.31
N ASN A 63 23.15 5.54 -12.57
CA ASN A 63 23.51 6.62 -11.65
C ASN A 63 24.47 6.13 -10.54
N PHE A 64 24.27 4.94 -9.99
CA PHE A 64 25.23 4.36 -9.04
C PHE A 64 26.59 4.07 -9.68
N LYS A 65 26.65 3.59 -10.93
CA LYS A 65 27.91 3.37 -11.65
C LYS A 65 28.66 4.68 -11.92
N ILE A 66 27.94 5.77 -12.20
CA ILE A 66 28.55 7.10 -12.39
C ILE A 66 29.10 7.60 -11.04
N ALA A 67 28.32 7.52 -9.96
CA ALA A 67 28.77 7.91 -8.62
C ALA A 67 29.97 7.07 -8.15
N ALA A 68 30.07 5.81 -8.56
CA ALA A 68 31.21 4.93 -8.28
C ALA A 68 32.44 5.22 -9.17
N GLY A 69 32.35 6.12 -10.16
CA GLY A 69 33.42 6.38 -11.13
C GLY A 69 33.63 5.28 -12.16
N GLU A 70 32.70 4.35 -12.32
CA GLU A 70 32.78 3.24 -13.28
C GLU A 70 32.24 3.62 -14.66
N LYS A 71 31.47 4.69 -14.75
CA LYS A 71 30.86 5.21 -15.96
C LYS A 71 30.93 6.72 -15.96
N GLU A 72 31.26 7.32 -17.10
CA GLU A 72 31.15 8.76 -17.29
C GLU A 72 29.70 9.12 -17.64
N GLY A 73 29.23 10.29 -17.20
CA GLY A 73 27.91 10.79 -17.52
C GLY A 73 27.36 11.77 -16.50
N GLU A 74 26.13 12.18 -16.70
CA GLU A 74 25.35 13.05 -15.83
C GLU A 74 24.27 12.22 -15.13
N HIS A 75 23.79 12.71 -13.96
CA HIS A 75 22.61 12.13 -13.30
C HIS A 75 21.39 12.23 -14.22
N LYS A 76 20.60 11.16 -14.31
CA LYS A 76 19.35 11.12 -15.07
C LYS A 76 18.19 10.64 -14.22
N GLY A 77 17.01 11.18 -14.53
CA GLY A 77 15.79 10.94 -13.78
C GLY A 77 15.69 11.80 -12.53
N PHE A 78 14.72 11.50 -11.66
CA PHE A 78 14.48 12.28 -10.45
C PHE A 78 15.47 11.93 -9.33
N TYR A 79 15.64 12.86 -8.42
CA TYR A 79 16.57 12.77 -7.27
C TYR A 79 16.13 11.70 -6.23
N TRP A 80 14.97 11.10 -6.35
CA TRP A 80 14.53 9.96 -5.52
C TRP A 80 14.71 8.58 -6.16
N HIS A 81 15.31 8.48 -7.34
CA HIS A 81 15.50 7.20 -8.06
C HIS A 81 16.35 6.19 -7.30
N ASP A 82 17.26 6.61 -6.42
CA ASP A 82 17.97 5.69 -5.54
C ASP A 82 17.00 4.89 -4.67
N GLY A 83 16.00 5.57 -4.10
CA GLY A 83 14.94 4.95 -3.30
C GLY A 83 14.09 3.96 -4.11
N ASP A 84 13.82 4.27 -5.38
CA ASP A 84 13.09 3.38 -6.28
C ASP A 84 13.90 2.11 -6.58
N PHE A 85 15.20 2.25 -6.78
CA PHE A 85 16.10 1.12 -6.97
C PHE A 85 16.20 0.25 -5.69
N TYR A 86 16.29 0.87 -4.51
CA TYR A 86 16.27 0.13 -3.23
C TYR A 86 14.96 -0.64 -3.02
N LYS A 87 13.80 -0.10 -3.41
CA LYS A 87 12.51 -0.81 -3.37
C LYS A 87 12.47 -2.01 -4.32
N PHE A 88 13.06 -1.87 -5.51
CA PHE A 88 13.24 -2.98 -6.44
C PHE A 88 14.11 -4.09 -5.86
N MET A 89 15.24 -3.74 -5.24
CA MET A 89 16.11 -4.70 -4.56
C MET A 89 15.40 -5.38 -3.38
N GLU A 90 14.59 -4.63 -2.62
CA GLU A 90 13.74 -5.18 -1.55
C GLU A 90 12.77 -6.23 -2.11
N ALA A 91 12.10 -5.94 -3.24
CA ALA A 91 11.20 -6.89 -3.89
C ALA A 91 11.91 -8.18 -4.33
N LYS A 92 13.09 -8.07 -4.95
CA LYS A 92 13.94 -9.22 -5.32
C LYS A 92 14.36 -10.03 -4.08
N THR A 93 14.68 -9.34 -2.99
CA THR A 93 15.04 -9.97 -1.72
C THR A 93 13.87 -10.79 -1.15
N TYR A 94 12.63 -10.32 -1.29
CA TYR A 94 11.46 -11.12 -0.90
C TYR A 94 11.30 -12.37 -1.76
N ILE A 95 11.46 -12.27 -3.09
CA ILE A 95 11.40 -13.46 -3.95
C ILE A 95 12.52 -14.44 -3.60
N TYR A 96 13.74 -13.97 -3.36
CA TYR A 96 14.81 -14.83 -2.82
C TYR A 96 14.39 -15.48 -1.49
N GLY A 97 13.76 -14.73 -0.60
CA GLY A 97 13.24 -15.26 0.67
C GLY A 97 12.29 -16.44 0.51
N LEU A 98 11.43 -16.42 -0.52
CA LEU A 98 10.47 -17.48 -0.84
C LEU A 98 11.09 -18.65 -1.59
N THR A 99 12.00 -18.39 -2.55
CA THR A 99 12.49 -19.38 -3.52
C THR A 99 13.85 -19.96 -3.20
N LYS A 100 14.70 -19.18 -2.51
CA LYS A 100 16.14 -19.45 -2.30
C LYS A 100 16.93 -19.60 -3.61
N ASP A 101 16.48 -18.93 -4.68
CA ASP A 101 17.15 -18.95 -5.97
C ASP A 101 18.50 -18.22 -5.90
N ALA A 102 19.59 -18.96 -6.12
CA ALA A 102 20.96 -18.45 -6.07
C ALA A 102 21.24 -17.41 -7.17
N ALA A 103 20.52 -17.44 -8.30
CA ALA A 103 20.69 -16.46 -9.37
C ALA A 103 20.21 -15.06 -8.92
N ILE A 104 19.09 -14.99 -8.21
CA ILE A 104 18.57 -13.74 -7.64
C ILE A 104 19.56 -13.18 -6.60
N LEU A 105 20.11 -14.04 -5.76
CA LEU A 105 21.09 -13.60 -4.75
C LEU A 105 22.36 -13.04 -5.38
N LYS A 106 22.87 -13.73 -6.43
CA LYS A 106 24.05 -13.29 -7.18
C LYS A 106 23.82 -11.90 -7.81
N GLU A 107 22.66 -11.70 -8.43
CA GLU A 107 22.30 -10.42 -9.03
C GLU A 107 22.20 -9.30 -7.98
N LEU A 108 21.61 -9.59 -6.81
CA LEU A 108 21.57 -8.65 -5.69
C LEU A 108 22.98 -8.31 -5.21
N ASP A 109 23.89 -9.29 -5.08
CA ASP A 109 25.27 -9.07 -4.68
C ASP A 109 26.00 -8.14 -5.67
N GLU A 110 25.81 -8.32 -6.99
CA GLU A 110 26.38 -7.45 -8.02
C GLU A 110 25.89 -5.99 -7.87
N TYR A 111 24.60 -5.77 -7.60
CA TYR A 111 24.07 -4.42 -7.34
C TYR A 111 24.63 -3.82 -6.05
N ILE A 112 24.70 -4.60 -4.98
CA ILE A 112 25.23 -4.16 -3.68
C ILE A 112 26.71 -3.76 -3.79
N GLU A 113 27.50 -4.48 -4.57
CA GLU A 113 28.90 -4.12 -4.82
C GLU A 113 29.03 -2.76 -5.50
N ILE A 114 28.21 -2.47 -6.52
CA ILE A 114 28.21 -1.18 -7.22
C ILE A 114 27.80 -0.05 -6.25
N ILE A 115 26.72 -0.26 -5.48
CA ILE A 115 26.23 0.68 -4.48
C ILE A 115 27.32 0.94 -3.41
N GLY A 116 28.02 -0.12 -2.97
CA GLY A 116 29.09 0.00 -1.98
C GLY A 116 30.28 0.80 -2.49
N ARG A 117 30.61 0.70 -3.79
CA ARG A 117 31.66 1.54 -4.40
C ARG A 117 31.20 2.99 -4.62
N ALA A 118 29.91 3.23 -4.80
CA ALA A 118 29.36 4.58 -4.89
C ALA A 118 29.28 5.29 -3.53
N GLN A 119 29.32 4.54 -2.40
CA GLN A 119 29.26 5.12 -1.06
C GLN A 119 30.55 5.84 -0.72
N GLU A 120 30.45 7.10 -0.31
CA GLU A 120 31.61 7.91 0.10
C GLU A 120 32.25 7.41 1.41
N GLU A 121 33.47 7.84 1.69
CA GLU A 121 34.27 7.37 2.81
C GLU A 121 33.59 7.62 4.17
N ASP A 122 32.90 8.75 4.30
CA ASP A 122 32.09 9.12 5.49
C ASP A 122 30.75 8.40 5.59
N GLY A 123 30.39 7.59 4.59
CA GLY A 123 29.15 6.80 4.54
C GLY A 123 28.02 7.42 3.74
N TYR A 124 28.19 8.62 3.18
CA TYR A 124 27.16 9.27 2.37
C TYR A 124 26.92 8.54 1.04
N ILE A 125 25.65 8.41 0.65
CA ILE A 125 25.27 7.89 -0.65
C ILE A 125 23.93 8.50 -1.10
N HIS A 126 23.98 9.29 -2.17
CA HIS A 126 22.83 9.87 -2.86
C HIS A 126 23.28 10.31 -4.25
N THR A 127 22.95 9.52 -5.26
CA THR A 127 23.57 9.66 -6.59
C THR A 127 23.36 11.04 -7.22
N HIS A 128 22.16 11.65 -7.04
CA HIS A 128 21.92 13.00 -7.56
C HIS A 128 22.89 14.04 -6.94
N ILE A 129 23.08 14.02 -5.64
CA ILE A 129 23.97 14.97 -4.96
C ILE A 129 25.43 14.73 -5.34
N GLN A 130 25.84 13.47 -5.47
CA GLN A 130 27.22 13.10 -5.78
C GLN A 130 27.63 13.40 -7.23
N ILE A 131 26.68 13.41 -8.16
CA ILE A 131 26.94 13.57 -9.61
C ILE A 131 26.67 15.01 -10.08
N THR A 132 25.73 15.72 -9.44
CA THR A 132 25.26 17.03 -9.92
C THR A 132 26.08 18.17 -9.31
N ASP A 133 26.75 18.95 -10.16
CA ASP A 133 27.50 20.13 -9.73
C ASP A 133 26.59 21.15 -9.04
N GLY A 134 27.01 21.64 -7.86
CA GLY A 134 26.29 22.64 -7.07
C GLY A 134 25.09 22.08 -6.28
N ALA A 135 24.91 20.76 -6.23
CA ALA A 135 23.98 20.10 -5.33
C ALA A 135 24.68 19.78 -4.00
N ASP A 136 24.25 20.42 -2.90
CA ASP A 136 24.85 20.26 -1.59
C ASP A 136 24.00 19.37 -0.68
N ARG A 137 24.67 18.57 0.16
CA ARG A 137 24.04 17.66 1.14
C ARG A 137 23.20 18.42 2.14
N PHE A 138 21.97 18.00 2.36
CA PHE A 138 21.02 18.53 3.36
C PHE A 138 20.66 20.01 3.20
N GLU A 139 20.96 20.63 2.06
CA GLU A 139 20.62 22.03 1.79
C GLU A 139 19.25 22.19 1.10
N ASN A 140 18.89 21.30 0.19
CA ASN A 140 17.59 21.33 -0.47
C ASN A 140 16.76 20.09 -0.08
N ARG A 141 15.77 20.29 0.77
CA ARG A 141 14.88 19.21 1.25
C ARG A 141 14.15 18.46 0.12
N LYS A 142 13.91 19.10 -1.03
CA LYS A 142 13.27 18.49 -2.20
C LYS A 142 14.11 17.44 -2.90
N TYR A 143 15.41 17.37 -2.63
CA TYR A 143 16.27 16.30 -3.14
C TYR A 143 16.01 14.93 -2.51
N HIS A 144 15.02 14.83 -1.61
CA HIS A 144 14.53 13.56 -1.07
C HIS A 144 15.57 12.66 -0.42
N GLU A 145 16.67 13.21 0.11
CA GLU A 145 17.73 12.44 0.76
C GLU A 145 17.15 11.49 1.83
N MET A 146 16.28 11.99 2.71
CA MET A 146 15.68 11.19 3.77
C MET A 146 14.79 10.05 3.25
N TYR A 147 14.18 10.21 2.09
CA TYR A 147 13.42 9.16 1.40
C TYR A 147 14.36 8.04 0.94
N ASN A 148 15.42 8.39 0.21
CA ASN A 148 16.39 7.42 -0.30
C ASN A 148 17.05 6.66 0.86
N PHE A 149 17.46 7.37 1.91
CA PHE A 149 18.07 6.75 3.10
C PHE A 149 17.10 5.80 3.81
N GLY A 150 15.84 6.20 3.97
CA GLY A 150 14.83 5.34 4.58
C GLY A 150 14.65 4.02 3.85
N HIS A 151 14.60 4.05 2.52
CA HIS A 151 14.50 2.84 1.69
C HIS A 151 15.78 2.01 1.73
N LEU A 152 16.96 2.63 1.76
CA LEU A 152 18.23 1.93 1.97
C LEU A 152 18.23 1.17 3.31
N PHE A 153 17.81 1.81 4.41
CA PHE A 153 17.79 1.18 5.74
C PHE A 153 16.84 -0.02 5.79
N ILE A 154 15.67 0.09 5.17
CA ILE A 154 14.70 -1.01 5.09
C ILE A 154 15.26 -2.15 4.24
N ALA A 155 15.72 -1.84 3.01
CA ALA A 155 16.22 -2.85 2.08
C ALA A 155 17.44 -3.59 2.63
N GLY A 156 18.42 -2.87 3.22
CA GLY A 156 19.60 -3.46 3.86
C GLY A 156 19.23 -4.35 5.06
N SER A 157 18.27 -3.91 5.89
CA SER A 157 17.78 -4.70 7.03
C SER A 157 17.06 -5.97 6.59
N VAL A 158 16.17 -5.88 5.61
CA VAL A 158 15.43 -7.03 5.06
C VAL A 158 16.39 -8.01 4.38
N HIS A 159 17.32 -7.50 3.57
CA HIS A 159 18.32 -8.33 2.89
C HIS A 159 19.12 -9.16 3.91
N TYR A 160 19.67 -8.52 4.95
CA TYR A 160 20.41 -9.23 6.00
C TYR A 160 19.56 -10.31 6.69
N ARG A 161 18.33 -9.99 7.05
CA ARG A 161 17.43 -10.96 7.74
C ARG A 161 17.10 -12.19 6.89
N LEU A 162 16.97 -12.02 5.57
CA LEU A 162 16.56 -13.13 4.67
C LEU A 162 17.73 -13.91 4.07
N THR A 163 18.90 -13.27 3.93
CA THR A 163 20.11 -13.87 3.33
C THR A 163 21.17 -14.27 4.36
N GLY A 164 21.27 -13.54 5.48
CA GLY A 164 22.35 -13.62 6.45
C GLY A 164 23.61 -12.82 6.05
N GLN A 165 23.66 -12.23 4.85
CA GLN A 165 24.78 -11.46 4.35
C GLN A 165 24.73 -10.02 4.87
N ARG A 166 25.88 -9.49 5.32
CA ARG A 166 25.96 -8.15 5.92
C ARG A 166 26.28 -7.04 4.91
N ASN A 167 26.68 -7.37 3.69
CA ASN A 167 27.17 -6.44 2.70
C ASN A 167 26.26 -5.21 2.51
N PHE A 168 24.95 -5.41 2.30
CA PHE A 168 24.02 -4.31 2.13
C PHE A 168 23.65 -3.62 3.47
N LEU A 169 23.56 -4.39 4.55
CA LEU A 169 23.34 -3.83 5.88
C LEU A 169 24.49 -2.90 6.32
N ASP A 170 25.73 -3.24 6.01
CA ASP A 170 26.88 -2.42 6.40
C ASP A 170 26.91 -1.07 5.66
N ILE A 171 26.44 -1.02 4.41
CA ILE A 171 26.21 0.23 3.67
C ILE A 171 25.14 1.08 4.39
N ALA A 172 24.01 0.46 4.74
CA ALA A 172 22.92 1.13 5.46
C ALA A 172 23.36 1.66 6.83
N ILE A 173 24.18 0.91 7.56
CA ILE A 173 24.73 1.31 8.86
C ILE A 173 25.62 2.55 8.72
N LYS A 174 26.56 2.58 7.77
CA LYS A 174 27.44 3.73 7.55
C LYS A 174 26.63 5.01 7.24
N GLN A 175 25.63 4.91 6.37
CA GLN A 175 24.74 6.05 6.06
C GLN A 175 23.93 6.50 7.29
N ALA A 176 23.44 5.57 8.10
CA ALA A 176 22.69 5.90 9.31
C ALA A 176 23.59 6.52 10.41
N ASP A 177 24.85 6.13 10.49
CA ASP A 177 25.84 6.71 11.40
C ASP A 177 26.20 8.14 11.01
N LEU A 178 26.34 8.40 9.71
CA LEU A 178 26.48 9.75 9.20
C LEU A 178 25.26 10.61 9.58
N LEU A 179 24.05 10.08 9.34
CA LEU A 179 22.81 10.78 9.66
C LEU A 179 22.70 11.09 11.15
N TYR A 180 23.11 10.14 12.00
CA TYR A 180 23.18 10.35 13.45
C TYR A 180 24.13 11.50 13.82
N THR A 181 25.29 11.56 13.19
CA THR A 181 26.29 12.62 13.43
C THR A 181 25.76 14.00 13.04
N TYR A 182 25.03 14.10 11.94
CA TYR A 182 24.48 15.38 11.45
C TYR A 182 23.26 15.85 12.23
N PHE A 183 22.35 14.95 12.62
CA PHE A 183 21.01 15.31 13.10
C PHE A 183 20.79 15.09 14.61
N MET A 184 21.67 14.36 15.32
CA MET A 184 21.54 14.28 16.79
C MET A 184 21.94 15.56 17.51
N PRO A 185 22.98 16.31 17.12
CA PRO A 185 23.24 17.65 17.68
C PRO A 185 22.14 18.62 17.30
N ASP A 186 21.87 19.64 18.13
CA ASP A 186 20.98 20.75 17.80
C ASP A 186 21.67 21.72 16.84
N THR A 187 21.47 21.52 15.55
CA THR A 187 22.09 22.28 14.46
C THR A 187 21.04 22.90 13.53
N LYS A 188 21.48 23.79 12.63
CA LYS A 188 20.62 24.38 11.58
C LYS A 188 19.94 23.34 10.67
N HIS A 189 20.48 22.13 10.56
CA HIS A 189 19.94 21.07 9.71
C HIS A 189 18.55 20.55 10.14
N TYR A 190 18.15 20.75 11.40
CA TYR A 190 16.81 20.35 11.84
C TYR A 190 15.67 20.97 11.05
N GLN A 191 15.81 22.20 10.60
CA GLN A 191 14.79 22.91 9.84
C GLN A 191 14.67 22.39 8.41
N ARG A 192 15.61 21.55 7.95
CA ARG A 192 15.72 21.08 6.57
C ARG A 192 15.74 19.56 6.44
N PHE A 193 15.47 18.82 7.52
CA PHE A 193 15.45 17.36 7.45
C PHE A 193 14.24 16.87 6.66
N GLY A 194 14.47 16.55 5.44
CA GLY A 194 13.58 15.78 4.62
C GLY A 194 12.24 16.40 4.22
N PHE A 195 11.92 16.19 2.98
CA PHE A 195 10.60 16.35 2.43
C PHE A 195 9.74 15.13 2.80
N ASN A 196 10.22 13.94 2.49
CA ASN A 196 9.58 12.66 2.80
C ASN A 196 10.23 11.98 4.02
N GLN A 197 9.41 11.51 4.97
CA GLN A 197 9.84 11.02 6.29
C GLN A 197 10.10 9.51 6.36
N THR A 198 10.48 8.86 5.26
CA THR A 198 10.72 7.40 5.21
C THR A 198 11.86 6.96 6.13
N GLN A 199 12.84 7.83 6.41
CA GLN A 199 13.97 7.51 7.29
C GLN A 199 13.55 7.11 8.71
N ILE A 200 12.41 7.61 9.23
CA ILE A 200 11.95 7.27 10.58
C ILE A 200 11.66 5.77 10.66
N MET A 201 10.86 5.27 9.73
CA MET A 201 10.54 3.85 9.61
C MET A 201 11.79 3.00 9.37
N GLY A 202 12.68 3.47 8.49
CA GLY A 202 13.95 2.79 8.18
C GLY A 202 14.89 2.70 9.37
N LEU A 203 15.02 3.77 10.16
CA LEU A 203 15.85 3.78 11.39
C LEU A 203 15.33 2.83 12.46
N VAL A 204 14.00 2.71 12.63
CA VAL A 204 13.44 1.75 13.57
C VAL A 204 13.67 0.30 13.10
N GLU A 205 13.53 0.02 11.79
CA GLU A 205 13.88 -1.31 11.25
C GLU A 205 15.37 -1.63 11.40
N LEU A 206 16.24 -0.64 11.22
CA LEU A 206 17.68 -0.80 11.46
C LEU A 206 17.97 -1.07 12.94
N TYR A 207 17.34 -0.31 13.86
CA TYR A 207 17.41 -0.58 15.31
C TYR A 207 16.98 -2.01 15.65
N ARG A 208 15.83 -2.46 15.14
CA ARG A 208 15.31 -3.82 15.35
C ARG A 208 16.25 -4.90 14.83
N THR A 209 17.03 -4.59 13.78
CA THR A 209 17.97 -5.52 13.15
C THR A 209 19.30 -5.59 13.88
N VAL A 210 19.91 -4.45 14.22
CA VAL A 210 21.26 -4.40 14.81
C VAL A 210 21.28 -4.17 16.31
N LYS A 211 20.12 -3.84 16.92
CA LYS A 211 19.92 -3.59 18.36
C LYS A 211 20.68 -2.39 18.91
N ASP A 212 21.11 -1.45 18.05
CA ASP A 212 21.73 -0.21 18.49
C ASP A 212 20.67 0.88 18.71
N LYS A 213 20.46 1.25 19.98
CA LYS A 213 19.46 2.24 20.41
C LYS A 213 19.68 3.63 19.84
N LYS A 214 20.87 3.95 19.29
CA LYS A 214 21.11 5.26 18.69
C LYS A 214 20.17 5.54 17.51
N TYR A 215 19.80 4.52 16.73
CA TYR A 215 18.88 4.67 15.59
C TYR A 215 17.43 4.92 16.03
N LEU A 216 16.97 4.24 17.08
CA LEU A 216 15.66 4.55 17.66
C LEU A 216 15.60 5.99 18.21
N LYS A 217 16.67 6.43 18.94
CA LYS A 217 16.75 7.81 19.44
C LYS A 217 16.76 8.85 18.34
N LEU A 218 17.39 8.56 17.20
CA LEU A 218 17.38 9.44 16.05
C LEU A 218 15.98 9.50 15.41
N ALA A 219 15.28 8.37 15.29
CA ALA A 219 13.90 8.31 14.82
C ALA A 219 12.96 9.12 15.71
N GLU A 220 13.07 8.97 17.04
CA GLU A 220 12.32 9.78 18.02
C GLU A 220 12.63 11.27 17.86
N LYS A 221 13.89 11.63 17.63
CA LYS A 221 14.29 13.03 17.46
C LYS A 221 13.66 13.67 16.23
N PHE A 222 13.58 12.96 15.10
CA PHE A 222 12.89 13.44 13.91
C PHE A 222 11.41 13.72 14.19
N ILE A 223 10.71 12.83 14.90
CA ILE A 223 9.32 13.04 15.32
C ILE A 223 9.20 14.24 16.27
N ASN A 224 10.08 14.32 17.27
CA ASN A 224 10.01 15.35 18.32
C ASN A 224 10.25 16.76 17.79
N ARG A 225 11.00 16.87 16.69
CA ARG A 225 11.36 18.17 16.12
C ARG A 225 10.39 18.62 15.03
N ARG A 226 9.70 17.70 14.36
CA ARG A 226 8.75 18.06 13.30
C ARG A 226 7.55 18.80 13.88
N GLY A 227 7.19 19.93 13.27
CA GLY A 227 6.11 20.79 13.75
C GLY A 227 6.51 21.77 14.86
N THR A 228 7.79 21.86 15.24
CA THR A 228 8.26 22.75 16.32
C THR A 228 9.01 24.00 15.83
N PHE A 229 9.18 24.16 14.52
CA PHE A 229 9.88 25.28 13.92
C PHE A 229 8.92 26.22 13.17
N GLU A 230 9.38 27.45 12.89
CA GLU A 230 8.67 28.34 12.00
C GLU A 230 8.53 27.71 10.60
N ILE A 231 7.37 27.89 10.00
CA ILE A 231 7.06 27.37 8.67
C ILE A 231 7.91 28.10 7.64
N ILE A 232 8.65 27.35 6.84
CA ILE A 232 9.46 27.91 5.77
C ILE A 232 8.56 28.17 4.55
N HIS A 233 8.59 29.39 4.06
CA HIS A 233 8.02 29.74 2.76
C HIS A 233 9.00 29.28 1.67
N ASP A 234 8.55 28.37 0.82
CA ASP A 234 9.34 27.87 -0.29
C ASP A 234 9.15 28.79 -1.51
N SER A 235 10.26 29.28 -2.07
CA SER A 235 10.21 30.13 -3.27
C SER A 235 9.62 29.42 -4.50
N THR A 236 9.66 28.08 -4.53
CA THR A 236 9.10 27.27 -5.62
C THR A 236 7.58 27.17 -5.57
N THR A 237 6.95 27.56 -4.45
CA THR A 237 5.50 27.61 -4.27
C THR A 237 4.93 29.03 -4.44
N ALA A 238 5.62 29.90 -5.14
CA ALA A 238 5.26 31.33 -5.28
C ALA A 238 5.07 32.05 -3.92
N GLY A 239 5.78 31.57 -2.88
CA GLY A 239 5.72 32.14 -1.53
C GLY A 239 4.57 31.61 -0.65
N TYR A 240 3.77 30.66 -1.12
CA TYR A 240 2.77 30.01 -0.26
C TYR A 240 3.44 29.11 0.78
N PRO A 241 2.92 29.08 2.03
CA PRO A 241 3.45 28.18 3.04
C PRO A 241 3.17 26.72 2.67
N ILE A 242 4.10 25.83 3.01
CA ILE A 242 4.01 24.39 2.77
C ILE A 242 3.99 23.56 4.06
N GLY A 243 3.67 24.19 5.19
CA GLY A 243 3.71 23.54 6.51
C GLY A 243 2.87 22.27 6.58
N ASP A 244 1.61 22.32 6.14
CA ASP A 244 0.74 21.14 6.10
C ASP A 244 1.19 20.17 5.02
N MET A 245 1.69 20.66 3.87
CA MET A 245 2.17 19.82 2.76
C MET A 245 3.12 18.72 3.24
N VAL A 246 3.99 19.05 4.18
CA VAL A 246 5.03 18.17 4.72
C VAL A 246 4.84 17.84 6.21
N GLN A 247 3.64 18.02 6.76
CA GLN A 247 3.28 17.76 8.16
C GLN A 247 4.16 18.52 9.19
N GLU A 248 4.49 19.79 8.90
CA GLU A 248 5.35 20.62 9.76
C GLU A 248 4.61 21.73 10.50
N ARG A 249 3.30 21.91 10.29
CA ARG A 249 2.55 22.97 10.97
C ARG A 249 2.22 22.61 12.40
N THR A 250 1.89 21.34 12.64
CA THR A 250 1.44 20.85 13.94
C THR A 250 2.32 19.69 14.39
N PRO A 251 2.84 19.69 15.63
CA PRO A 251 3.52 18.52 16.18
C PRO A 251 2.63 17.28 16.12
N LEU A 252 3.20 16.13 15.81
CA LEU A 252 2.41 14.90 15.60
C LEU A 252 1.48 14.56 16.77
N ARG A 253 1.94 14.78 18.00
CA ARG A 253 1.16 14.48 19.21
C ARG A 253 -0.09 15.35 19.39
N GLU A 254 -0.14 16.47 18.71
CA GLU A 254 -1.24 17.43 18.71
C GLU A 254 -2.10 17.33 17.44
N SER A 255 -1.68 16.49 16.48
CA SER A 255 -2.37 16.35 15.20
C SER A 255 -3.68 15.58 15.35
N GLU A 256 -4.75 16.10 14.78
CA GLU A 256 -6.10 15.50 14.79
C GLU A 256 -6.60 15.18 13.38
N GLU A 257 -5.92 15.72 12.36
CA GLU A 257 -6.30 15.60 10.96
C GLU A 257 -5.09 15.24 10.09
N ALA A 258 -5.30 14.30 9.15
CA ALA A 258 -4.33 13.98 8.14
C ALA A 258 -4.30 15.10 7.08
N VAL A 259 -3.13 15.67 6.85
CA VAL A 259 -2.93 16.83 5.96
C VAL A 259 -1.74 16.60 5.03
N GLY A 260 -1.72 17.32 3.94
CA GLY A 260 -0.59 17.40 3.03
C GLY A 260 -0.43 16.20 2.13
N HIS A 261 0.75 16.05 1.56
CA HIS A 261 1.05 14.98 0.63
C HIS A 261 0.81 13.61 1.29
N ALA A 262 -0.02 12.77 0.64
CA ALA A 262 -0.55 11.56 1.26
C ALA A 262 0.52 10.50 1.55
N VAL A 263 1.49 10.33 0.65
CA VAL A 263 2.61 9.40 0.87
C VAL A 263 3.49 9.85 2.03
N LEU A 264 3.82 11.16 2.07
CA LEU A 264 4.64 11.72 3.15
C LEU A 264 3.97 11.53 4.51
N ALA A 265 2.68 11.86 4.60
CA ALA A 265 1.89 11.72 5.81
C ALA A 265 1.84 10.27 6.29
N LEU A 266 1.51 9.32 5.40
CA LEU A 266 1.33 7.92 5.77
C LEU A 266 2.65 7.21 6.10
N TYR A 267 3.77 7.57 5.45
CA TYR A 267 5.09 7.10 5.86
C TYR A 267 5.47 7.66 7.24
N TYR A 268 5.17 8.94 7.49
CA TYR A 268 5.39 9.55 8.80
C TYR A 268 4.60 8.87 9.91
N TYR A 269 3.30 8.61 9.67
CA TYR A 269 2.44 7.91 10.65
C TYR A 269 2.86 6.45 10.86
N ALA A 270 3.26 5.76 9.79
CA ALA A 270 3.80 4.39 9.90
C ALA A 270 5.11 4.36 10.69
N GLY A 271 6.02 5.31 10.44
CA GLY A 271 7.26 5.45 11.21
C GLY A 271 7.01 5.79 12.69
N ALA A 272 6.05 6.65 12.98
CA ALA A 272 5.65 6.98 14.34
C ALA A 272 5.00 5.79 15.07
N ALA A 273 4.22 4.97 14.37
CA ALA A 273 3.69 3.72 14.90
C ALA A 273 4.81 2.72 15.22
N ASP A 274 5.87 2.67 14.38
CA ASP A 274 7.06 1.86 14.67
C ASP A 274 7.81 2.37 15.91
N VAL A 275 7.94 3.70 16.09
CA VAL A 275 8.52 4.29 17.32
C VAL A 275 7.66 3.97 18.54
N TYR A 276 6.33 4.11 18.44
CA TYR A 276 5.43 3.70 19.52
C TYR A 276 5.60 2.23 19.91
N ALA A 277 5.71 1.35 18.93
CA ALA A 277 5.90 -0.09 19.16
C ALA A 277 7.12 -0.41 20.05
N GLU A 278 8.14 0.46 20.01
CA GLU A 278 9.38 0.30 20.82
C GLU A 278 9.35 1.09 22.14
N THR A 279 8.60 2.20 22.21
CA THR A 279 8.66 3.14 23.35
C THR A 279 7.42 3.14 24.24
N GLY A 280 6.23 2.82 23.70
CA GLY A 280 4.96 2.84 24.39
C GLY A 280 4.44 4.24 24.73
N GLU A 281 4.92 5.28 24.06
CA GLU A 281 4.53 6.66 24.34
C GLU A 281 3.04 6.90 24.03
N LYS A 282 2.25 7.08 25.09
CA LYS A 282 0.78 7.20 24.96
C LYS A 282 0.34 8.34 24.03
N ALA A 283 1.01 9.49 24.05
CA ALA A 283 0.64 10.63 23.22
C ALA A 283 0.79 10.33 21.72
N LEU A 284 1.75 9.49 21.33
CA LEU A 284 1.91 9.07 19.94
C LEU A 284 0.73 8.19 19.50
N ILE A 285 0.36 7.17 20.27
CA ILE A 285 -0.73 6.27 19.87
C ILE A 285 -2.08 6.97 19.86
N ASP A 286 -2.33 7.91 20.80
CA ASP A 286 -3.56 8.69 20.83
C ASP A 286 -3.70 9.58 19.57
N ALA A 287 -2.61 10.18 19.11
CA ALA A 287 -2.60 10.94 17.86
C ALA A 287 -2.77 10.04 16.62
N LEU A 288 -2.06 8.90 16.59
CA LEU A 288 -2.15 7.95 15.48
C LEU A 288 -3.54 7.33 15.34
N ASP A 289 -4.25 7.07 16.45
CA ASP A 289 -5.64 6.63 16.41
C ASP A 289 -6.54 7.68 15.75
N LYS A 290 -6.43 8.95 16.16
CA LYS A 290 -7.20 10.06 15.55
C LYS A 290 -6.91 10.22 14.07
N LEU A 291 -5.63 10.18 13.70
CA LEU A 291 -5.18 10.31 12.31
C LEU A 291 -5.69 9.15 11.45
N TRP A 292 -5.62 7.91 11.95
CA TRP A 292 -6.15 6.75 11.24
C TRP A 292 -7.67 6.85 11.05
N GLU A 293 -8.41 7.27 12.07
CA GLU A 293 -9.86 7.49 11.99
C GLU A 293 -10.20 8.65 11.04
N ASN A 294 -9.40 9.71 11.02
CA ASN A 294 -9.58 10.82 10.08
C ASN A 294 -9.38 10.35 8.64
N VAL A 295 -8.30 9.61 8.36
CA VAL A 295 -8.03 9.05 7.02
C VAL A 295 -9.16 8.12 6.59
N THR A 296 -9.42 7.07 7.36
CA THR A 296 -10.32 5.99 6.94
C THR A 296 -11.80 6.34 7.04
N GLY A 297 -12.16 7.27 7.92
CA GLY A 297 -13.54 7.69 8.15
C GLY A 297 -13.98 8.94 7.38
N LYS A 298 -13.04 9.75 6.84
CA LYS A 298 -13.38 11.05 6.25
C LYS A 298 -12.68 11.36 4.92
N LYS A 299 -11.58 10.67 4.57
CA LYS A 299 -10.70 11.00 3.43
C LYS A 299 -10.33 9.80 2.56
N MET A 300 -10.90 8.63 2.83
CA MET A 300 -10.64 7.39 2.08
C MET A 300 -11.80 7.08 1.13
N TYR A 301 -11.48 6.69 -0.08
CA TYR A 301 -12.43 6.26 -1.10
C TYR A 301 -12.92 4.82 -0.86
N VAL A 302 -14.02 4.46 -1.51
CA VAL A 302 -14.64 3.12 -1.43
C VAL A 302 -13.68 1.99 -1.84
N THR A 303 -12.65 2.31 -2.61
CA THR A 303 -11.59 1.40 -3.07
C THR A 303 -10.41 1.28 -2.09
N GLY A 304 -10.46 1.97 -0.95
CA GLY A 304 -9.34 2.06 -0.01
C GLY A 304 -8.28 3.09 -0.41
N ALA A 305 -8.46 3.78 -1.53
CA ALA A 305 -7.58 4.81 -2.03
C ALA A 305 -7.63 6.07 -1.16
N VAL A 306 -6.52 6.80 -1.13
CA VAL A 306 -6.33 8.04 -0.37
C VAL A 306 -5.52 9.06 -1.15
N GLY A 307 -5.60 10.34 -0.75
CA GLY A 307 -4.97 11.43 -1.48
C GLY A 307 -5.91 12.01 -2.53
N GLN A 308 -6.84 12.86 -2.08
CA GLN A 308 -7.99 13.30 -2.86
C GLN A 308 -7.62 14.17 -4.06
N ALA A 309 -6.55 14.99 -3.95
CA ALA A 309 -6.22 16.00 -4.94
C ALA A 309 -4.77 15.91 -5.40
N HIS A 310 -4.54 16.16 -6.69
CA HIS A 310 -3.21 16.41 -7.23
C HIS A 310 -2.70 17.77 -6.75
N TYR A 311 -3.50 18.83 -6.91
CA TYR A 311 -3.23 20.16 -6.40
C TYR A 311 -4.43 20.68 -5.61
N GLY A 312 -4.15 21.36 -4.50
CA GLY A 312 -5.18 21.92 -3.65
C GLY A 312 -4.61 22.81 -2.53
N ALA A 313 -5.43 23.08 -1.54
CA ALA A 313 -5.03 23.78 -0.33
C ALA A 313 -5.55 23.05 0.91
N SER A 314 -4.80 23.13 2.01
CA SER A 314 -5.27 22.69 3.32
C SER A 314 -6.25 23.70 3.94
N THR A 315 -6.89 23.31 5.04
CA THR A 315 -7.71 24.23 5.86
C THR A 315 -6.92 25.43 6.40
N ASN A 316 -5.60 25.33 6.46
CA ASN A 316 -4.69 26.42 6.82
C ASN A 316 -4.20 27.24 5.61
N LEU A 317 -4.74 26.97 4.42
CA LEU A 317 -4.35 27.60 3.15
C LEU A 317 -2.90 27.32 2.72
N ASP A 318 -2.30 26.25 3.23
CA ASP A 318 -1.03 25.77 2.71
C ASP A 318 -1.28 25.07 1.36
N MET A 319 -0.36 25.24 0.42
CA MET A 319 -0.38 24.52 -0.85
C MET A 319 -0.26 23.01 -0.58
N ILE A 320 -1.08 22.21 -1.24
CA ILE A 320 -1.06 20.75 -1.17
C ILE A 320 -0.85 20.20 -2.57
N GLU A 321 0.10 19.29 -2.70
CA GLU A 321 0.32 18.47 -3.89
C GLU A 321 0.12 17.00 -3.51
N GLU A 322 -0.53 16.22 -4.37
CA GLU A 322 -0.70 14.75 -4.25
C GLU A 322 -1.24 14.31 -2.88
N GLY A 323 -2.25 15.02 -2.36
CA GLY A 323 -2.48 14.91 -0.92
C GLY A 323 -3.91 14.99 -0.43
N PHE A 324 -3.96 15.06 0.90
CA PHE A 324 -5.18 15.22 1.68
C PHE A 324 -5.63 16.68 1.66
N ILE A 325 -6.88 16.88 1.24
CA ILE A 325 -7.62 18.14 1.36
C ILE A 325 -8.74 17.98 2.41
N ASP A 326 -9.76 18.81 2.37
CA ASP A 326 -10.84 18.81 3.35
C ASP A 326 -11.58 17.46 3.46
N ALA A 327 -12.06 17.19 4.67
CA ALA A 327 -12.85 16.00 4.95
C ALA A 327 -14.13 15.95 4.08
N TYR A 328 -14.41 14.79 3.50
CA TYR A 328 -15.54 14.53 2.60
C TYR A 328 -15.48 15.23 1.23
N MET A 329 -14.45 15.99 0.91
CA MET A 329 -14.19 16.50 -0.41
C MET A 329 -13.54 15.39 -1.24
N MET A 330 -14.38 14.61 -1.96
CA MET A 330 -14.01 13.33 -2.58
C MET A 330 -14.32 13.35 -4.09
N PRO A 331 -13.57 14.13 -4.90
CA PRO A 331 -13.80 14.17 -6.34
C PRO A 331 -13.56 12.78 -6.97
N ASN A 332 -14.39 12.39 -7.95
CA ASN A 332 -14.23 11.11 -8.63
C ASN A 332 -13.29 11.19 -9.84
N MET A 333 -13.49 12.21 -10.70
CA MET A 333 -12.70 12.40 -11.92
C MET A 333 -11.30 12.93 -11.64
N THR A 334 -11.17 13.78 -10.63
CA THR A 334 -9.92 14.43 -10.25
C THR A 334 -9.30 13.82 -9.00
N ALA A 335 -9.81 12.67 -8.57
CA ALA A 335 -9.19 11.89 -7.50
C ALA A 335 -7.78 11.49 -7.92
N TYR A 336 -6.76 11.96 -7.19
CA TYR A 336 -5.38 11.60 -7.50
C TYR A 336 -5.10 10.16 -7.09
N ASN A 337 -5.31 9.85 -5.80
CA ASN A 337 -5.27 8.47 -5.32
C ASN A 337 -4.00 7.74 -5.76
N GLU A 338 -2.85 8.35 -5.48
CA GLU A 338 -1.54 7.81 -5.86
C GLU A 338 -1.37 6.35 -5.39
N THR A 339 -0.88 5.49 -6.27
CA THR A 339 -0.64 4.08 -5.94
C THR A 339 0.24 3.91 -4.70
N CYS A 340 1.30 4.74 -4.53
CA CYS A 340 2.12 4.72 -3.31
C CYS A 340 1.33 5.10 -2.07
N ALA A 341 0.48 6.13 -2.13
CA ALA A 341 -0.35 6.54 -0.99
C ALA A 341 -1.31 5.44 -0.55
N ASN A 342 -1.93 4.76 -1.52
CA ASN A 342 -2.82 3.62 -1.26
C ASN A 342 -2.07 2.50 -0.53
N LEU A 343 -0.87 2.13 -0.99
CA LEU A 343 -0.05 1.10 -0.34
C LEU A 343 0.45 1.54 1.04
N CYS A 344 0.78 2.82 1.22
CA CYS A 344 1.16 3.37 2.52
C CYS A 344 0.02 3.33 3.53
N ASN A 345 -1.26 3.49 3.08
CA ASN A 345 -2.42 3.30 3.94
C ASN A 345 -2.50 1.86 4.47
N ALA A 346 -2.24 0.85 3.63
CA ALA A 346 -2.13 -0.54 4.08
C ALA A 346 -0.95 -0.75 5.04
N MET A 347 0.21 -0.12 4.78
CA MET A 347 1.40 -0.21 5.65
C MET A 347 1.15 0.41 7.04
N PHE A 348 0.51 1.58 7.10
CA PHE A 348 0.12 2.21 8.36
C PHE A 348 -0.91 1.35 9.11
N SER A 349 -1.93 0.87 8.40
CA SER A 349 -2.95 -0.02 8.99
C SER A 349 -2.34 -1.33 9.53
N SER A 350 -1.32 -1.90 8.86
CA SER A 350 -0.66 -3.13 9.34
C SER A 350 0.06 -2.94 10.68
N ARG A 351 0.66 -1.76 10.89
CA ARG A 351 1.30 -1.41 12.18
C ARG A 351 0.29 -1.21 13.29
N MET A 352 -0.78 -0.46 12.97
CA MET A 352 -1.88 -0.25 13.93
C MET A 352 -2.56 -1.57 14.30
N MET A 353 -2.73 -2.50 13.36
CA MET A 353 -3.24 -3.85 13.62
C MET A 353 -2.35 -4.60 14.62
N GLY A 354 -1.04 -4.59 14.41
CA GLY A 354 -0.08 -5.21 15.32
C GLY A 354 -0.15 -4.63 16.74
N ILE A 355 -0.30 -3.32 16.86
CA ILE A 355 -0.37 -2.59 18.14
C ILE A 355 -1.70 -2.82 18.83
N LYS A 356 -2.83 -2.67 18.14
CA LYS A 356 -4.17 -2.64 18.71
C LYS A 356 -4.86 -4.00 18.77
N GLU A 357 -4.50 -4.91 17.86
CA GLU A 357 -5.16 -6.22 17.73
C GLU A 357 -6.64 -6.12 17.31
N GLU A 358 -6.95 -5.21 16.41
CA GLU A 358 -8.32 -5.00 15.93
C GLU A 358 -8.43 -5.32 14.43
N SER A 359 -9.45 -6.09 14.05
CA SER A 359 -9.72 -6.54 12.67
C SER A 359 -9.98 -5.39 11.70
N ARG A 360 -10.48 -4.23 12.16
CA ARG A 360 -10.76 -3.07 11.30
C ARG A 360 -9.55 -2.58 10.49
N TYR A 361 -8.35 -2.75 11.02
CA TYR A 361 -7.11 -2.41 10.32
C TYR A 361 -6.82 -3.40 9.18
N ALA A 362 -7.11 -4.68 9.41
CA ALA A 362 -6.97 -5.72 8.39
C ALA A 362 -7.98 -5.55 7.25
N ASP A 363 -9.16 -5.01 7.53
CA ASP A 363 -10.16 -4.67 6.51
C ASP A 363 -9.64 -3.61 5.53
N ILE A 364 -8.84 -2.64 6.02
CA ILE A 364 -8.20 -1.64 5.16
C ILE A 364 -7.06 -2.25 4.34
N ILE A 365 -6.23 -3.10 4.95
CA ILE A 365 -5.16 -3.82 4.22
C ILE A 365 -5.79 -4.61 3.06
N GLU A 366 -6.82 -5.39 3.32
CA GLU A 366 -7.51 -6.18 2.32
C GLU A 366 -8.15 -5.30 1.23
N LEU A 367 -8.86 -4.24 1.62
CA LEU A 367 -9.53 -3.33 0.69
C LEU A 367 -8.53 -2.68 -0.28
N VAL A 368 -7.41 -2.20 0.23
CA VAL A 368 -6.33 -1.64 -0.60
C VAL A 368 -5.74 -2.69 -1.52
N LEU A 369 -5.37 -3.85 -0.99
CA LEU A 369 -4.73 -4.90 -1.76
C LEU A 369 -5.59 -5.38 -2.93
N TYR A 370 -6.90 -5.57 -2.72
CA TYR A 370 -7.80 -6.07 -3.77
C TYR A 370 -8.39 -4.98 -4.69
N ASN A 371 -8.13 -3.70 -4.43
CA ASN A 371 -8.70 -2.62 -5.24
C ASN A 371 -7.62 -1.59 -5.62
N SER A 372 -7.43 -0.53 -4.83
CA SER A 372 -6.59 0.60 -5.18
C SER A 372 -5.08 0.29 -5.27
N GLY A 373 -4.61 -0.78 -4.65
CA GLY A 373 -3.25 -1.27 -4.83
C GLY A 373 -3.08 -1.94 -6.19
N LEU A 374 -3.85 -3.02 -6.46
CA LEU A 374 -3.72 -3.79 -7.70
C LEU A 374 -4.19 -3.03 -8.94
N SER A 375 -5.03 -1.98 -8.83
CA SER A 375 -5.36 -1.13 -9.97
C SER A 375 -4.13 -0.41 -10.54
N GLY A 376 -3.10 -0.22 -9.74
CA GLY A 376 -1.84 0.39 -10.16
C GLY A 376 -1.01 -0.42 -11.16
N ILE A 377 -1.37 -1.68 -11.45
CA ILE A 377 -0.63 -2.53 -12.39
C ILE A 377 -1.55 -3.25 -13.36
N GLY A 378 -1.14 -3.34 -14.62
CA GLY A 378 -1.84 -4.12 -15.63
C GLY A 378 -1.72 -5.63 -15.40
N ILE A 379 -2.65 -6.39 -15.97
CA ILE A 379 -2.69 -7.87 -15.82
C ILE A 379 -1.40 -8.52 -16.33
N GLU A 380 -0.79 -7.95 -17.38
CA GLU A 380 0.48 -8.45 -17.92
C GLU A 380 1.71 -8.11 -17.08
N GLY A 381 1.56 -7.20 -16.09
CA GLY A 381 2.61 -6.87 -15.14
C GLY A 381 3.72 -5.97 -15.65
N LYS A 382 3.50 -5.22 -16.75
CA LYS A 382 4.52 -4.42 -17.44
C LYS A 382 4.14 -2.95 -17.61
N ASP A 383 2.96 -2.57 -17.19
CA ASP A 383 2.41 -1.23 -17.32
C ASP A 383 1.70 -0.81 -16.02
N TYR A 384 1.72 0.47 -15.73
CA TYR A 384 1.39 1.00 -14.41
C TYR A 384 0.52 2.23 -14.49
N PHE A 385 -0.38 2.38 -13.52
CA PHE A 385 -0.99 3.66 -13.16
C PHE A 385 -0.25 4.29 -11.98
N TYR A 386 -0.03 5.60 -12.07
CA TYR A 386 0.37 6.41 -10.93
C TYR A 386 -0.85 6.78 -10.10
N SER A 387 -1.83 7.45 -10.69
CA SER A 387 -3.09 7.83 -10.07
C SER A 387 -4.23 6.85 -10.39
N ASN A 388 -5.20 6.76 -9.47
CA ASN A 388 -6.30 5.78 -9.52
C ASN A 388 -7.65 6.47 -9.34
N PRO A 389 -8.19 7.17 -10.36
CA PRO A 389 -9.47 7.87 -10.28
C PRO A 389 -10.65 6.89 -10.16
N LEU A 390 -11.79 7.38 -9.65
CA LEU A 390 -13.02 6.59 -9.58
C LEU A 390 -13.94 6.84 -10.78
N ARG A 391 -13.59 7.79 -11.61
CA ARG A 391 -14.25 8.05 -12.89
C ARG A 391 -13.24 8.55 -13.91
N MET A 392 -13.24 7.93 -15.08
CA MET A 392 -12.47 8.37 -16.24
C MET A 392 -13.43 8.65 -17.39
N VAL A 393 -13.33 9.85 -17.96
CA VAL A 393 -14.12 10.27 -19.11
C VAL A 393 -13.17 10.68 -20.23
N ASN A 394 -13.40 10.26 -21.44
CA ASN A 394 -12.57 10.60 -22.59
C ASN A 394 -12.53 12.12 -22.76
N ASN A 395 -11.34 12.64 -23.04
CA ASN A 395 -11.07 14.07 -23.22
C ASN A 395 -11.47 14.97 -22.03
N SER A 396 -11.66 14.40 -20.84
CA SER A 396 -12.00 15.18 -19.64
C SER A 396 -10.85 16.03 -19.11
N ARG A 397 -9.59 15.70 -19.51
CA ARG A 397 -8.37 16.40 -19.15
C ARG A 397 -7.46 16.55 -20.36
N ASN A 398 -6.78 17.67 -20.44
CA ASN A 398 -5.71 17.85 -21.42
C ASN A 398 -4.40 17.35 -20.80
N TYR A 399 -4.10 16.08 -21.01
CA TYR A 399 -2.88 15.42 -20.51
C TYR A 399 -1.61 15.92 -21.24
N ASP A 400 -1.76 16.69 -22.34
CA ASP A 400 -0.62 17.23 -23.11
C ASP A 400 -0.03 18.52 -22.49
N SER A 401 -0.65 19.07 -21.46
CA SER A 401 -0.27 20.38 -20.92
C SER A 401 0.84 20.35 -19.87
N HIS A 402 1.15 19.16 -19.34
CA HIS A 402 2.25 18.93 -18.41
C HIS A 402 2.87 17.59 -18.77
N ASP A 403 4.17 17.47 -18.62
CA ASP A 403 4.92 16.22 -18.76
C ASP A 403 4.49 15.12 -17.77
N ASP A 404 3.26 15.21 -17.28
CA ASP A 404 2.77 14.47 -16.16
C ASP A 404 1.90 13.28 -16.60
N VAL A 405 2.60 12.19 -16.93
CA VAL A 405 1.96 10.87 -17.17
C VAL A 405 1.31 10.27 -15.91
N THR A 406 1.38 10.96 -14.77
CA THR A 406 0.81 10.49 -13.50
C THR A 406 -0.72 10.38 -13.55
N GLU A 407 -1.38 11.16 -14.41
CA GLU A 407 -2.83 11.12 -14.61
C GLU A 407 -3.27 10.51 -15.94
N SER A 408 -2.41 9.70 -16.56
CA SER A 408 -2.70 9.05 -17.85
C SER A 408 -3.99 8.21 -17.82
N PRO A 409 -4.82 8.23 -18.90
CA PRO A 409 -6.03 7.40 -19.00
C PRO A 409 -5.72 5.91 -19.27
N VAL A 410 -4.46 5.60 -19.58
CA VAL A 410 -3.96 4.25 -19.81
C VAL A 410 -2.71 4.01 -18.98
N ARG A 411 -2.49 2.76 -18.59
CA ARG A 411 -1.25 2.38 -17.92
C ARG A 411 -0.05 2.61 -18.81
N GLN A 412 1.05 3.05 -18.21
CA GLN A 412 2.30 3.35 -18.91
C GLN A 412 3.37 2.31 -18.57
N PRO A 413 4.18 1.87 -19.53
CA PRO A 413 5.27 0.92 -19.29
C PRO A 413 6.39 1.54 -18.44
N TYR A 414 6.55 2.85 -18.51
CA TYR A 414 7.46 3.64 -17.70
C TYR A 414 6.81 4.96 -17.32
N LEU A 415 6.98 5.36 -16.09
CA LEU A 415 6.59 6.64 -15.53
C LEU A 415 7.89 7.35 -15.14
N GLU A 416 8.11 8.59 -15.53
CA GLU A 416 9.33 9.33 -15.15
C GLU A 416 9.47 9.38 -13.62
N CYS A 417 8.38 9.65 -12.90
CA CYS A 417 8.28 9.41 -11.46
C CYS A 417 8.02 7.92 -11.20
N PHE A 418 9.07 7.12 -11.07
CA PHE A 418 8.97 5.67 -10.97
C PHE A 418 8.78 5.14 -9.54
N CYS A 419 8.28 5.96 -8.62
CA CYS A 419 8.14 5.56 -7.20
C CYS A 419 7.07 4.46 -6.98
N CYS A 420 5.98 4.47 -7.76
CA CYS A 420 4.83 3.57 -7.59
C CYS A 420 5.09 2.12 -8.04
N PRO A 421 5.67 1.85 -9.23
CA PRO A 421 5.87 0.49 -9.70
C PRO A 421 6.67 -0.40 -8.72
N PRO A 422 7.87 -0.04 -8.25
CA PRO A 422 8.61 -0.88 -7.31
C PRO A 422 7.95 -0.97 -5.94
N ASN A 423 7.22 0.06 -5.50
CA ASN A 423 6.44 0.01 -4.25
C ASN A 423 5.32 -1.03 -4.34
N LEU A 424 4.61 -1.08 -5.46
CA LEU A 424 3.54 -2.05 -5.68
C LEU A 424 4.11 -3.47 -5.80
N VAL A 425 5.15 -3.68 -6.60
CA VAL A 425 5.73 -5.00 -6.82
C VAL A 425 6.30 -5.57 -5.51
N ARG A 426 7.03 -4.77 -4.70
CA ARG A 426 7.49 -5.23 -3.37
C ARG A 426 6.33 -5.57 -2.43
N THR A 427 5.18 -4.87 -2.56
CA THR A 427 3.99 -5.14 -1.76
C THR A 427 3.35 -6.47 -2.15
N ILE A 428 3.26 -6.79 -3.44
CA ILE A 428 2.82 -8.11 -3.93
C ILE A 428 3.76 -9.20 -3.42
N CYS A 429 5.08 -9.02 -3.57
CA CYS A 429 6.09 -10.00 -3.17
C CYS A 429 6.05 -10.33 -1.66
N LYS A 430 5.74 -9.35 -0.81
CA LYS A 430 5.69 -9.53 0.65
C LYS A 430 4.30 -9.84 1.22
N SER A 431 3.27 -9.92 0.40
CA SER A 431 1.86 -10.04 0.85
C SER A 431 1.61 -11.22 1.78
N SER A 432 2.30 -12.35 1.61
CA SER A 432 2.18 -13.51 2.50
C SER A 432 2.63 -13.22 3.95
N GLY A 433 3.51 -12.23 4.16
CA GLY A 433 3.93 -11.79 5.49
C GLY A 433 2.84 -11.05 6.28
N TRP A 434 1.71 -10.72 5.64
CA TRP A 434 0.52 -10.15 6.30
C TRP A 434 -0.61 -11.16 6.49
N ALA A 435 -0.44 -12.41 6.02
CA ALA A 435 -1.50 -13.42 6.10
C ALA A 435 -1.78 -13.87 7.53
N TYR A 436 -0.75 -13.88 8.37
CA TYR A 436 -0.83 -14.31 9.76
C TYR A 436 -0.02 -13.39 10.69
N ASN A 437 -0.44 -13.35 11.94
CA ASN A 437 0.34 -12.76 13.04
C ASN A 437 0.35 -13.72 14.24
N LEU A 438 1.39 -13.63 15.07
CA LEU A 438 1.47 -14.38 16.33
C LEU A 438 0.86 -13.56 17.45
N SER A 439 -0.12 -14.13 18.17
CA SER A 439 -0.64 -13.59 19.43
C SER A 439 0.11 -14.21 20.60
N GLU A 440 -0.08 -13.68 21.81
CA GLU A 440 0.56 -14.20 23.03
C GLU A 440 0.34 -15.71 23.22
N ASN A 441 -0.86 -16.20 22.93
CA ASN A 441 -1.27 -17.57 23.15
C ASN A 441 -1.58 -18.36 21.87
N GLY A 442 -1.15 -17.87 20.69
CA GLY A 442 -1.46 -18.56 19.44
C GLY A 442 -1.22 -17.75 18.19
N VAL A 443 -2.16 -17.82 17.24
CA VAL A 443 -2.02 -17.21 15.91
C VAL A 443 -3.30 -16.50 15.47
N ALA A 444 -3.15 -15.38 14.78
CA ALA A 444 -4.24 -14.68 14.10
C ALA A 444 -4.17 -14.92 12.59
N VAL A 445 -5.26 -15.39 12.00
CA VAL A 445 -5.47 -15.52 10.56
C VAL A 445 -6.06 -14.20 10.05
N VAL A 446 -5.29 -13.47 9.25
CA VAL A 446 -5.58 -12.07 8.87
C VAL A 446 -6.06 -11.97 7.42
N LEU A 447 -5.33 -12.56 6.48
CA LEU A 447 -5.70 -12.58 5.06
C LEU A 447 -6.03 -14.00 4.61
N PHE A 448 -6.97 -14.09 3.67
CA PHE A 448 -7.42 -15.36 3.10
C PHE A 448 -6.87 -15.56 1.69
N GLY A 449 -6.53 -16.82 1.40
CA GLY A 449 -6.00 -17.29 0.12
C GLY A 449 -5.39 -18.67 0.29
N GLY A 450 -5.27 -19.48 -0.77
CA GLY A 450 -4.63 -20.78 -0.71
C GLY A 450 -3.18 -20.66 -0.29
N ASN A 451 -2.85 -21.17 0.90
CA ASN A 451 -1.50 -21.04 1.47
C ASN A 451 -1.17 -22.16 2.46
N ASN A 452 0.12 -22.27 2.74
CA ASN A 452 0.67 -23.09 3.81
C ASN A 452 1.48 -22.21 4.76
N LEU A 453 1.23 -22.34 6.06
CA LEU A 453 1.99 -21.75 7.16
C LEU A 453 2.81 -22.84 7.85
N ASP A 454 4.11 -22.64 8.04
CA ASP A 454 5.01 -23.44 8.88
C ASP A 454 5.79 -22.49 9.78
N THR A 455 5.34 -22.33 11.01
CA THR A 455 5.87 -21.31 11.93
C THR A 455 6.10 -21.87 13.33
N THR A 456 6.80 -21.08 14.15
CA THR A 456 6.96 -21.34 15.57
C THR A 456 6.14 -20.31 16.34
N MET A 457 5.29 -20.73 17.25
CA MET A 457 4.52 -19.82 18.13
C MET A 457 5.44 -19.12 19.14
N LEU A 458 4.96 -18.09 19.81
CA LEU A 458 5.77 -17.31 20.78
C LEU A 458 6.23 -18.13 21.99
N ASP A 459 5.53 -19.23 22.32
CA ASP A 459 5.95 -20.19 23.35
C ASP A 459 7.00 -21.21 22.90
N GLY A 460 7.46 -21.13 21.64
CA GLY A 460 8.45 -22.01 21.04
C GLY A 460 7.90 -23.28 20.40
N SER A 461 6.58 -23.51 20.44
CA SER A 461 5.97 -24.68 19.82
C SER A 461 5.77 -24.52 18.30
N SER A 462 5.92 -25.62 17.56
CA SER A 462 5.66 -25.68 16.11
C SER A 462 4.17 -25.62 15.82
N LEU A 463 3.81 -24.92 14.74
CA LEU A 463 2.46 -24.87 14.19
C LEU A 463 2.51 -24.89 12.67
N LYS A 464 1.78 -25.85 12.05
CA LYS A 464 1.54 -25.85 10.61
C LYS A 464 0.05 -25.78 10.32
N LEU A 465 -0.32 -24.85 9.46
CA LEU A 465 -1.69 -24.65 8.99
C LEU A 465 -1.69 -24.62 7.47
N SER A 466 -2.79 -25.08 6.88
CA SER A 466 -3.07 -24.87 5.46
C SER A 466 -4.43 -24.21 5.28
N GLN A 467 -4.53 -23.24 4.35
CA GLN A 467 -5.81 -22.67 3.90
C GLN A 467 -6.17 -23.22 2.52
N ASP A 468 -7.36 -23.76 2.40
CA ASP A 468 -7.96 -24.19 1.14
C ASP A 468 -9.17 -23.30 0.82
N THR A 469 -9.06 -22.49 -0.25
CA THR A 469 -10.08 -21.51 -0.62
C THR A 469 -9.88 -21.00 -2.04
N GLU A 470 -10.98 -20.56 -2.67
CA GLU A 470 -10.99 -19.80 -3.93
C GLU A 470 -11.21 -18.28 -3.67
N TYR A 471 -10.83 -17.79 -2.49
CA TYR A 471 -10.91 -16.37 -2.17
C TYR A 471 -10.01 -15.53 -3.11
N PRO A 472 -10.46 -14.36 -3.61
CA PRO A 472 -11.64 -13.57 -3.23
C PRO A 472 -12.92 -13.89 -4.05
N TRP A 473 -12.93 -14.96 -4.83
CA TRP A 473 -14.07 -15.30 -5.70
C TRP A 473 -15.16 -16.07 -4.97
N LYS A 474 -14.79 -16.87 -3.97
CA LYS A 474 -15.71 -17.60 -3.07
C LYS A 474 -15.40 -17.29 -1.61
N GLY A 475 -16.44 -17.30 -0.77
CA GLY A 475 -16.33 -16.96 0.65
C GLY A 475 -15.99 -18.14 1.57
N LEU A 476 -15.96 -19.36 1.05
CA LEU A 476 -15.62 -20.54 1.84
C LEU A 476 -14.10 -20.61 2.03
N VAL A 477 -13.67 -20.62 3.30
CA VAL A 477 -12.27 -20.80 3.70
C VAL A 477 -12.19 -21.99 4.65
N LYS A 478 -11.42 -23.01 4.28
CA LYS A 478 -11.11 -24.15 5.14
C LYS A 478 -9.68 -24.03 5.63
N ILE A 479 -9.48 -23.98 6.93
CA ILE A 479 -8.17 -23.99 7.58
C ILE A 479 -7.98 -25.35 8.21
N THR A 480 -6.90 -26.04 7.91
CA THR A 480 -6.54 -27.33 8.49
C THR A 480 -5.33 -27.15 9.40
N ILE A 481 -5.38 -27.75 10.56
CA ILE A 481 -4.23 -27.86 11.47
C ILE A 481 -3.43 -29.08 11.02
N ASP A 482 -2.31 -28.84 10.30
CA ASP A 482 -1.48 -29.92 9.75
C ASP A 482 -0.53 -30.49 10.81
N GLU A 483 0.00 -29.63 11.70
CA GLU A 483 0.87 -29.99 12.81
C GLU A 483 0.72 -29.00 13.95
N CYS A 484 0.60 -29.48 15.18
CA CYS A 484 0.65 -28.65 16.38
C CYS A 484 1.10 -29.47 17.60
N LYS A 485 1.48 -28.78 18.69
CA LYS A 485 1.54 -29.41 20.00
C LYS A 485 0.10 -29.75 20.45
N ASN A 486 -0.13 -30.95 20.95
CA ASN A 486 -1.44 -31.38 21.44
C ASN A 486 -1.80 -30.71 22.78
N SER A 487 -2.02 -29.40 22.75
CA SER A 487 -2.33 -28.57 23.91
C SER A 487 -3.27 -27.43 23.56
N ALA A 488 -3.82 -26.76 24.55
CA ALA A 488 -4.67 -25.59 24.30
C ALA A 488 -3.85 -24.41 23.78
N PHE A 489 -4.35 -23.80 22.72
CA PHE A 489 -3.89 -22.49 22.20
C PHE A 489 -5.02 -21.82 21.43
N GLU A 490 -4.85 -20.55 21.12
CA GLU A 490 -5.83 -19.71 20.48
C GLU A 490 -5.59 -19.62 18.97
N ILE A 491 -6.63 -19.75 18.16
CA ILE A 491 -6.65 -19.36 16.75
C ILE A 491 -7.70 -18.25 16.60
N LYS A 492 -7.24 -17.05 16.28
CA LYS A 492 -8.09 -15.91 15.97
C LYS A 492 -8.36 -15.89 14.47
N VAL A 493 -9.62 -15.99 14.06
CA VAL A 493 -10.01 -15.93 12.65
C VAL A 493 -10.68 -14.59 12.39
N ARG A 494 -10.15 -13.81 11.45
CA ARG A 494 -10.75 -12.53 11.07
C ARG A 494 -12.13 -12.74 10.44
N ILE A 495 -13.11 -11.97 10.90
CA ILE A 495 -14.42 -11.83 10.25
C ILE A 495 -14.44 -10.45 9.58
N PRO A 496 -14.29 -10.37 8.24
CA PRO A 496 -14.27 -9.09 7.54
C PRO A 496 -15.55 -8.27 7.79
N LYS A 497 -15.44 -6.95 7.81
CA LYS A 497 -16.58 -6.06 8.04
C LYS A 497 -17.73 -6.27 7.03
N TRP A 498 -17.42 -6.65 5.80
CA TRP A 498 -18.41 -6.94 4.76
C TRP A 498 -19.10 -8.30 4.92
N ALA A 499 -18.53 -9.23 5.70
CA ALA A 499 -18.95 -10.64 5.78
C ALA A 499 -20.09 -10.85 6.80
N VAL A 500 -21.19 -10.16 6.60
CA VAL A 500 -22.41 -10.29 7.42
C VAL A 500 -23.03 -11.69 7.19
N GLY A 501 -23.44 -12.35 8.26
CA GLY A 501 -24.05 -13.69 8.20
C GLY A 501 -23.04 -14.83 8.06
N SER A 502 -21.74 -14.57 8.31
CA SER A 502 -20.72 -15.62 8.33
C SER A 502 -20.99 -16.69 9.36
N THR A 503 -20.61 -17.92 9.04
CA THR A 503 -20.64 -19.06 9.98
C THR A 503 -19.25 -19.62 10.20
N LEU A 504 -18.98 -20.11 11.41
CA LEU A 504 -17.68 -20.65 11.80
C LEU A 504 -17.86 -22.03 12.49
N LYS A 505 -17.25 -23.05 11.91
CA LYS A 505 -17.33 -24.42 12.41
C LYS A 505 -15.94 -24.99 12.69
N VAL A 506 -15.84 -25.86 13.69
CA VAL A 506 -14.66 -26.69 13.95
C VAL A 506 -15.06 -28.16 13.79
N ASN A 507 -14.33 -28.87 12.94
CA ASN A 507 -14.62 -30.28 12.61
C ASN A 507 -16.06 -30.54 12.17
N GLY A 508 -16.66 -29.56 11.49
CA GLY A 508 -18.06 -29.60 11.02
C GLY A 508 -19.11 -29.19 12.05
N GLU A 509 -18.73 -29.04 13.30
CA GLU A 509 -19.63 -28.64 14.39
C GLU A 509 -19.60 -27.12 14.62
N ASP A 510 -20.73 -26.54 15.02
CA ASP A 510 -20.81 -25.14 15.40
C ASP A 510 -19.94 -24.85 16.63
N THR A 511 -19.14 -23.81 16.56
CA THR A 511 -18.23 -23.44 17.65
C THR A 511 -18.94 -22.73 18.82
N GLY A 512 -20.13 -22.17 18.59
CA GLY A 512 -20.76 -21.21 19.51
C GLY A 512 -20.02 -19.86 19.61
N VAL A 513 -18.92 -19.67 18.89
CA VAL A 513 -18.16 -18.41 18.82
C VAL A 513 -18.87 -17.44 17.89
N ALA A 514 -19.12 -16.23 18.35
CA ALA A 514 -19.80 -15.21 17.56
C ALA A 514 -18.95 -14.77 16.37
N THR A 515 -19.54 -14.77 15.17
CA THR A 515 -18.95 -14.27 13.92
C THR A 515 -19.38 -12.83 13.66
N ILE A 516 -18.90 -11.90 14.51
CA ILE A 516 -19.26 -10.49 14.40
C ILE A 516 -18.42 -9.83 13.29
N PRO A 517 -19.04 -9.23 12.25
CA PRO A 517 -18.30 -8.54 11.19
C PRO A 517 -17.39 -7.43 11.74
N GLY A 518 -16.16 -7.35 11.23
CA GLY A 518 -15.16 -6.37 11.67
C GLY A 518 -14.45 -6.75 12.98
N THR A 519 -14.49 -8.03 13.40
CA THR A 519 -13.80 -8.53 14.59
C THR A 519 -12.96 -9.77 14.30
N PHE A 520 -12.21 -10.22 15.29
CA PHE A 520 -11.64 -11.57 15.32
C PHE A 520 -12.56 -12.52 16.08
N ALA A 521 -12.88 -13.67 15.50
CA ALA A 521 -13.51 -14.79 16.19
C ALA A 521 -12.40 -15.60 16.86
N ASN A 522 -12.39 -15.64 18.20
CA ASN A 522 -11.34 -16.29 18.97
C ASN A 522 -11.77 -17.71 19.35
N ILE A 523 -10.99 -18.71 18.93
CA ILE A 523 -11.23 -20.12 19.21
C ILE A 523 -10.08 -20.64 20.07
N GLU A 524 -10.34 -20.83 21.36
CA GLU A 524 -9.36 -21.40 22.29
C GLU A 524 -9.80 -22.82 22.67
N ARG A 525 -8.95 -23.80 22.38
CA ARG A 525 -9.18 -25.21 22.68
C ARG A 525 -7.90 -26.02 22.58
N VAL A 526 -7.94 -27.29 23.00
CA VAL A 526 -6.90 -28.26 22.65
C VAL A 526 -7.05 -28.63 21.18
N TRP A 527 -6.00 -28.38 20.40
CA TRP A 527 -5.95 -28.67 18.98
C TRP A 527 -5.15 -29.93 18.71
N PHE A 528 -5.54 -30.65 17.65
CA PHE A 528 -4.87 -31.84 17.14
C PHE A 528 -4.62 -31.72 15.64
N ALA A 529 -3.56 -32.38 15.15
CA ALA A 529 -3.35 -32.50 13.72
C ALA A 529 -4.57 -33.17 13.05
N GLY A 530 -5.04 -32.60 11.95
CA GLY A 530 -6.26 -32.99 11.26
C GLY A 530 -7.53 -32.22 11.67
N ASP A 531 -7.51 -31.45 12.76
CA ASP A 531 -8.61 -30.55 13.07
C ASP A 531 -8.80 -29.50 11.97
N THR A 532 -10.06 -29.11 11.73
CA THR A 532 -10.40 -28.15 10.68
C THR A 532 -11.24 -27.01 11.22
N ILE A 533 -10.97 -25.79 10.74
CA ILE A 533 -11.83 -24.62 10.92
C ILE A 533 -12.44 -24.32 9.55
N THR A 534 -13.75 -24.18 9.48
CA THR A 534 -14.46 -23.77 8.27
C THR A 534 -15.15 -22.45 8.52
N LEU A 535 -14.69 -21.41 7.84
CA LEU A 535 -15.34 -20.11 7.77
C LEU A 535 -16.10 -20.01 6.45
N ASP A 536 -17.42 -19.78 6.51
CA ASP A 536 -18.25 -19.54 5.33
C ASP A 536 -18.79 -18.13 5.39
N MET A 537 -18.36 -17.30 4.43
CA MET A 537 -18.71 -15.88 4.32
C MET A 537 -19.65 -15.68 3.12
N PRO A 538 -20.89 -15.27 3.34
CA PRO A 538 -21.77 -14.93 2.22
C PRO A 538 -21.16 -13.84 1.35
N MET A 539 -20.98 -14.12 0.06
CA MET A 539 -20.42 -13.17 -0.91
C MET A 539 -21.56 -12.57 -1.76
N GLU A 540 -22.49 -11.93 -1.08
CA GLU A 540 -23.57 -11.22 -1.75
C GLU A 540 -23.04 -9.97 -2.46
N VAL A 541 -23.69 -9.61 -3.58
CA VAL A 541 -23.44 -8.35 -4.25
C VAL A 541 -24.20 -7.25 -3.53
N THR A 542 -23.46 -6.28 -3.00
CA THR A 542 -24.00 -5.19 -2.18
C THR A 542 -23.92 -3.83 -2.89
N ARG A 543 -24.86 -2.96 -2.57
CA ARG A 543 -24.92 -1.57 -3.00
C ARG A 543 -24.35 -0.70 -1.90
N ILE A 544 -23.40 0.15 -2.25
CA ILE A 544 -22.72 1.04 -1.31
C ILE A 544 -23.11 2.48 -1.64
N GLU A 545 -23.61 3.19 -0.65
CA GLU A 545 -23.92 4.62 -0.70
C GLU A 545 -22.80 5.42 -0.01
N GLY A 546 -22.47 6.58 -0.56
CA GLY A 546 -21.54 7.52 0.08
C GLY A 546 -22.19 8.31 1.22
N HIS A 547 -21.37 8.79 2.15
CA HIS A 547 -21.85 9.69 3.20
C HIS A 547 -22.44 10.97 2.59
N ASN A 548 -23.53 11.51 3.18
CA ASN A 548 -24.28 12.67 2.65
C ASN A 548 -23.46 13.94 2.40
N ARG A 549 -22.32 14.09 3.08
CA ARG A 549 -21.38 15.20 2.89
C ARG A 549 -20.48 15.04 1.65
N ILE A 550 -20.45 13.85 1.04
CA ILE A 550 -19.70 13.63 -0.20
C ILE A 550 -20.62 14.05 -1.36
N GLU A 551 -20.46 15.29 -1.83
CA GLU A 551 -21.34 15.87 -2.85
C GLU A 551 -21.27 15.14 -4.19
N GLU A 552 -20.08 14.67 -4.57
CA GLU A 552 -19.78 14.00 -5.84
C GLU A 552 -20.55 12.69 -6.07
N VAL A 553 -21.02 12.06 -5.00
CA VAL A 553 -21.70 10.75 -5.09
C VAL A 553 -23.13 10.77 -4.55
N ARG A 554 -23.73 11.95 -4.37
CA ARG A 554 -25.14 12.06 -4.00
C ARG A 554 -26.02 11.38 -5.02
N ASN A 555 -26.98 10.56 -4.55
CA ASN A 555 -27.85 9.76 -5.39
C ASN A 555 -27.12 8.80 -6.35
N GLN A 556 -25.89 8.40 -5.99
CA GLN A 556 -25.11 7.41 -6.71
C GLN A 556 -24.77 6.24 -5.78
N ILE A 557 -24.62 5.07 -6.37
CA ILE A 557 -24.19 3.86 -5.67
C ILE A 557 -22.99 3.24 -6.37
N ALA A 558 -22.10 2.65 -5.56
CA ALA A 558 -21.07 1.72 -6.01
C ALA A 558 -21.52 0.28 -5.75
N ILE A 559 -21.01 -0.65 -6.52
CA ILE A 559 -21.26 -2.08 -6.36
C ILE A 559 -20.03 -2.75 -5.77
N LYS A 560 -20.26 -3.60 -4.77
CA LYS A 560 -19.22 -4.35 -4.09
C LYS A 560 -19.63 -5.80 -3.89
N ARG A 561 -18.66 -6.74 -3.98
CA ARG A 561 -18.85 -8.15 -3.64
C ARG A 561 -17.65 -8.67 -2.87
N GLY A 562 -17.88 -9.10 -1.64
CA GLY A 562 -16.75 -9.42 -0.76
C GLY A 562 -15.77 -8.24 -0.61
N PRO A 563 -14.46 -8.43 -0.78
CA PRO A 563 -13.48 -7.34 -0.72
C PRO A 563 -13.42 -6.47 -1.98
N ILE A 564 -14.05 -6.89 -3.09
CA ILE A 564 -13.89 -6.30 -4.43
C ILE A 564 -14.94 -5.23 -4.72
N VAL A 565 -14.47 -4.06 -5.16
CA VAL A 565 -15.28 -2.97 -5.72
C VAL A 565 -15.36 -3.15 -7.23
N TYR A 566 -16.51 -2.83 -7.81
CA TYR A 566 -16.78 -2.98 -9.23
C TYR A 566 -16.95 -1.63 -9.92
N CYS A 567 -16.68 -1.60 -11.22
CA CYS A 567 -16.91 -0.44 -12.08
C CYS A 567 -17.53 -0.89 -13.40
N ILE A 568 -18.14 0.05 -14.11
CA ILE A 568 -18.53 -0.11 -15.51
C ILE A 568 -17.49 0.55 -16.40
N GLU A 569 -17.14 -0.08 -17.53
CA GLU A 569 -16.25 0.45 -18.55
C GLU A 569 -16.96 0.60 -19.89
N SER A 570 -16.52 1.56 -20.70
CA SER A 570 -17.11 1.80 -22.03
C SER A 570 -17.06 0.60 -22.99
N PRO A 571 -16.08 -0.32 -22.94
CA PRO A 571 -16.12 -1.55 -23.74
C PRO A 571 -17.31 -2.48 -23.44
N ASP A 572 -17.95 -2.34 -22.28
CA ASP A 572 -19.13 -3.10 -21.89
C ASP A 572 -20.45 -2.37 -22.21
N LEU A 573 -20.39 -1.25 -22.94
CA LEU A 573 -21.51 -0.42 -23.34
C LEU A 573 -21.64 -0.37 -24.88
N PRO A 574 -22.80 0.02 -25.43
CA PRO A 574 -22.92 0.30 -26.84
C PRO A 574 -21.92 1.38 -27.30
N LYS A 575 -21.42 1.25 -28.52
CA LYS A 575 -20.51 2.24 -29.11
C LYS A 575 -21.09 3.66 -28.97
N ASP A 576 -20.23 4.62 -28.70
CA ASP A 576 -20.56 6.06 -28.55
C ASP A 576 -21.50 6.38 -27.35
N THR A 577 -21.66 5.46 -26.38
CA THR A 577 -22.34 5.73 -25.11
C THR A 577 -21.36 6.36 -24.13
N SER A 578 -21.67 7.57 -23.65
CA SER A 578 -20.89 8.20 -22.58
C SER A 578 -21.15 7.53 -21.24
N ILE A 579 -20.10 7.31 -20.47
CA ILE A 579 -20.19 6.78 -19.10
C ILE A 579 -21.04 7.67 -18.18
N LEU A 580 -21.13 8.99 -18.48
CA LEU A 580 -21.94 9.94 -17.73
C LEU A 580 -23.45 9.77 -17.97
N GLY A 581 -23.82 9.07 -19.04
CA GLY A 581 -25.22 8.73 -19.36
C GLY A 581 -25.69 7.39 -18.78
N VAL A 582 -24.91 6.76 -17.92
CA VAL A 582 -25.21 5.44 -17.35
C VAL A 582 -25.89 5.58 -16.00
N TYR A 583 -27.02 4.89 -15.82
CA TYR A 583 -27.80 4.84 -14.58
C TYR A 583 -28.07 3.40 -14.19
N ILE A 584 -28.29 3.16 -12.89
CA ILE A 584 -28.68 1.86 -12.36
C ILE A 584 -30.04 1.97 -11.63
N LYS A 585 -30.90 0.95 -11.74
CA LYS A 585 -32.09 0.86 -10.89
C LYS A 585 -31.73 0.45 -9.48
N GLY A 586 -32.34 1.05 -8.46
CA GLY A 586 -32.11 0.70 -7.06
C GLY A 586 -32.40 -0.77 -6.75
N ASP A 587 -33.35 -1.39 -7.47
CA ASP A 587 -33.72 -2.80 -7.39
C ASP A 587 -33.14 -3.67 -8.51
N ALA A 588 -32.16 -3.18 -9.29
CA ALA A 588 -31.56 -3.94 -10.38
C ALA A 588 -31.08 -5.32 -9.90
N ASN A 589 -31.34 -6.35 -10.70
CA ASN A 589 -30.79 -7.67 -10.46
C ASN A 589 -29.26 -7.62 -10.64
N LEU A 590 -28.51 -8.18 -9.69
CA LEU A 590 -27.06 -8.20 -9.66
C LEU A 590 -26.60 -9.65 -9.49
N GLU A 591 -26.11 -10.25 -10.58
CA GLU A 591 -25.72 -11.67 -10.61
C GLU A 591 -24.22 -11.81 -10.79
N ALA A 592 -23.55 -12.43 -9.84
CA ALA A 592 -22.12 -12.72 -9.92
C ALA A 592 -21.87 -13.94 -10.83
N GLU A 593 -20.93 -13.81 -11.76
CA GLU A 593 -20.48 -14.87 -12.66
C GLU A 593 -18.94 -14.88 -12.74
N HIS A 594 -18.33 -16.04 -12.48
CA HIS A 594 -16.88 -16.18 -12.66
C HIS A 594 -16.55 -16.51 -14.13
N LYS A 595 -15.57 -15.79 -14.71
CA LYS A 595 -15.13 -15.92 -16.10
C LYS A 595 -13.63 -16.19 -16.14
N GLU A 596 -13.23 -17.45 -16.31
CA GLU A 596 -11.84 -17.88 -16.25
C GLU A 596 -10.96 -17.24 -17.33
N ASP A 597 -11.47 -17.11 -18.56
CA ASP A 597 -10.73 -16.57 -19.71
C ASP A 597 -10.85 -15.04 -19.88
N PHE A 598 -11.48 -14.35 -18.92
CA PHE A 598 -11.73 -12.90 -19.01
C PHE A 598 -10.91 -12.15 -17.96
N LEU A 599 -10.11 -11.16 -18.41
CA LEU A 599 -9.26 -10.31 -17.56
C LEU A 599 -8.38 -11.09 -16.56
N GLY A 600 -7.89 -12.25 -16.98
CA GLY A 600 -7.02 -13.10 -16.16
C GLY A 600 -7.77 -13.93 -15.10
N GLY A 601 -9.06 -14.19 -15.32
CA GLY A 601 -9.91 -14.96 -14.40
C GLY A 601 -10.52 -14.10 -13.30
N VAL A 602 -11.71 -13.51 -13.58
CA VAL A 602 -12.40 -12.62 -12.63
C VAL A 602 -13.87 -12.98 -12.49
N THR A 603 -14.45 -12.65 -11.35
CA THR A 603 -15.91 -12.65 -11.18
C THR A 603 -16.43 -11.28 -11.61
N VAL A 604 -17.32 -11.26 -12.60
CA VAL A 604 -18.06 -10.07 -13.04
C VAL A 604 -19.42 -10.01 -12.34
N VAL A 605 -20.09 -8.86 -12.40
CA VAL A 605 -21.47 -8.70 -11.93
C VAL A 605 -22.34 -8.35 -13.11
N ASN A 606 -23.15 -9.29 -13.58
CA ASN A 606 -24.12 -9.10 -14.63
C ASN A 606 -25.31 -8.29 -14.11
N THR A 607 -25.77 -7.31 -14.90
CA THR A 607 -26.89 -6.45 -14.53
C THR A 607 -27.55 -5.82 -15.75
N GLU A 608 -28.68 -5.14 -15.53
CA GLU A 608 -29.32 -4.28 -16.52
C GLU A 608 -29.15 -2.83 -16.10
N LEU A 609 -28.47 -2.03 -16.91
CA LEU A 609 -28.31 -0.60 -16.75
C LEU A 609 -29.32 0.17 -17.61
N LEU A 610 -29.52 1.43 -17.29
CA LEU A 610 -30.30 2.37 -18.05
C LEU A 610 -29.37 3.38 -18.71
N LEU A 611 -29.44 3.48 -20.02
CA LEU A 611 -28.62 4.39 -20.82
C LEU A 611 -29.43 5.58 -21.28
N ARG A 612 -28.94 6.78 -21.06
CA ARG A 612 -29.60 8.01 -21.49
C ARG A 612 -29.31 8.24 -22.97
N GLU A 613 -30.38 8.37 -23.78
CA GLU A 613 -30.28 8.58 -25.21
C GLU A 613 -30.25 10.06 -25.61
N ASP A 614 -30.87 10.93 -24.80
CA ASP A 614 -30.89 12.37 -25.06
C ASP A 614 -29.55 13.02 -24.67
N LYS A 615 -29.00 13.81 -25.59
CA LYS A 615 -27.76 14.58 -25.34
C LYS A 615 -28.11 15.94 -24.74
N ASN A 616 -27.26 16.40 -23.86
CA ASN A 616 -27.29 17.74 -23.32
C ASN A 616 -25.90 18.37 -23.49
N ASP A 617 -25.82 19.35 -24.38
CA ASP A 617 -24.58 20.09 -24.62
C ASP A 617 -24.55 21.46 -23.90
N ASP A 618 -25.70 21.87 -23.30
CA ASP A 618 -25.78 23.11 -22.53
C ASP A 618 -25.25 22.92 -21.10
N MET A 619 -24.55 23.93 -20.59
CA MET A 619 -24.07 23.92 -19.20
C MET A 619 -25.24 23.81 -18.20
N TYR A 620 -26.35 24.46 -18.49
CA TYR A 620 -27.59 24.41 -17.72
C TYR A 620 -28.78 24.37 -18.68
N GLN A 621 -29.75 23.50 -18.40
CA GLN A 621 -30.99 23.40 -19.20
C GLN A 621 -32.20 23.19 -18.30
N THR A 622 -33.40 23.47 -18.86
CA THR A 622 -34.66 23.10 -18.20
C THR A 622 -34.73 21.58 -18.05
N VAL A 623 -35.05 21.12 -16.84
CA VAL A 623 -35.20 19.70 -16.55
C VAL A 623 -36.34 19.10 -17.40
N THR A 624 -36.03 18.04 -18.12
CA THR A 624 -36.98 17.20 -18.83
C THR A 624 -36.81 15.75 -18.36
N LYS A 625 -37.85 14.95 -18.51
CA LYS A 625 -37.75 13.51 -18.20
C LYS A 625 -36.77 12.88 -19.19
N PRO A 626 -35.69 12.25 -18.73
CA PRO A 626 -34.71 11.64 -19.62
C PRO A 626 -35.32 10.44 -20.38
N VAL A 627 -34.86 10.27 -21.62
CA VAL A 627 -35.16 9.07 -22.40
C VAL A 627 -34.14 8.01 -22.04
N LEU A 628 -34.59 6.96 -21.37
CA LEU A 628 -33.72 5.89 -20.86
C LEU A 628 -34.05 4.57 -21.57
N LYS A 629 -32.99 3.87 -21.98
CA LYS A 629 -33.08 2.56 -22.61
C LYS A 629 -32.36 1.52 -21.76
N SER A 630 -33.02 0.41 -21.50
CA SER A 630 -32.42 -0.73 -20.80
C SER A 630 -31.34 -1.40 -21.64
N TYR A 631 -30.24 -1.74 -21.01
CA TYR A 631 -29.14 -2.45 -21.62
C TYR A 631 -28.53 -3.49 -20.65
N LYS A 632 -28.50 -4.74 -21.07
CA LYS A 632 -27.86 -5.81 -20.30
C LYS A 632 -26.36 -5.76 -20.49
N THR A 633 -25.63 -5.75 -19.40
CA THR A 633 -24.18 -5.60 -19.38
C THR A 633 -23.56 -6.27 -18.14
N GLN A 634 -22.27 -6.10 -17.96
CA GLN A 634 -21.51 -6.57 -16.81
C GLN A 634 -20.69 -5.45 -16.20
N LEU A 635 -20.50 -5.50 -14.89
CA LEU A 635 -19.53 -4.70 -14.15
C LEU A 635 -18.27 -5.55 -13.93
N VAL A 636 -17.10 -4.93 -14.04
CA VAL A 636 -15.81 -5.59 -13.86
C VAL A 636 -15.16 -5.17 -12.53
N PRO A 637 -14.28 -5.99 -11.93
CA PRO A 637 -13.48 -5.58 -10.77
C PRO A 637 -12.69 -4.31 -11.04
N TYR A 638 -12.76 -3.33 -10.14
CA TYR A 638 -12.05 -2.05 -10.29
C TYR A 638 -10.54 -2.23 -10.50
N PHE A 639 -9.90 -3.19 -9.85
CA PHE A 639 -8.47 -3.41 -10.06
C PHE A 639 -8.11 -3.83 -11.50
N ALA A 640 -9.08 -4.33 -12.26
CA ALA A 640 -8.87 -4.86 -13.62
C ALA A 640 -9.24 -3.87 -14.74
N TRP A 641 -9.74 -2.65 -14.42
CA TRP A 641 -10.12 -1.67 -15.43
C TRP A 641 -8.94 -1.25 -16.33
N SER A 642 -9.22 -0.74 -17.52
CA SER A 642 -8.24 -0.29 -18.54
C SER A 642 -7.24 -1.36 -19.02
N ASN A 643 -7.55 -2.65 -18.85
CA ASN A 643 -6.75 -3.73 -19.44
C ASN A 643 -7.23 -4.13 -20.86
N ARG A 644 -8.25 -3.45 -21.39
CA ARG A 644 -8.82 -3.66 -22.72
C ARG A 644 -8.56 -2.46 -23.64
N GLY A 645 -7.54 -1.66 -23.33
CA GLY A 645 -7.21 -0.39 -23.99
C GLY A 645 -7.83 0.81 -23.29
N GLN A 646 -7.70 2.00 -23.90
CA GLN A 646 -8.25 3.23 -23.36
C GLN A 646 -9.78 3.12 -23.27
N ALA A 647 -10.33 3.41 -22.10
CA ALA A 647 -11.75 3.28 -21.81
C ALA A 647 -12.23 4.39 -20.87
N GLU A 648 -13.48 4.82 -21.04
CA GLU A 648 -14.18 5.52 -19.96
C GLU A 648 -14.56 4.51 -18.88
N MET A 649 -14.59 4.95 -17.62
CA MET A 649 -14.89 4.10 -16.48
C MET A 649 -15.61 4.91 -15.39
N THR A 650 -16.51 4.28 -14.64
CA THR A 650 -17.02 4.83 -13.37
C THR A 650 -17.32 3.75 -12.35
N VAL A 651 -16.96 4.03 -11.11
CA VAL A 651 -17.29 3.21 -9.93
C VAL A 651 -18.69 3.55 -9.42
N PHE A 652 -19.01 4.85 -9.35
CA PHE A 652 -20.32 5.30 -8.88
C PHE A 652 -21.26 5.60 -10.04
N MET A 653 -22.48 5.08 -9.95
CA MET A 653 -23.55 5.26 -10.93
C MET A 653 -24.76 5.92 -10.27
N PRO A 654 -25.39 6.93 -10.92
CA PRO A 654 -26.66 7.49 -10.46
C PRO A 654 -27.74 6.41 -10.34
N VAL A 655 -28.48 6.44 -9.24
CA VAL A 655 -29.56 5.46 -8.96
C VAL A 655 -30.95 6.05 -9.28
N ILE A 656 -31.81 5.22 -9.87
CA ILE A 656 -33.21 5.53 -10.11
C ILE A 656 -34.06 4.53 -9.31
N TRP A 657 -34.97 5.04 -8.49
CA TRP A 657 -35.90 4.25 -7.66
C TRP A 657 -37.27 4.08 -8.31
#